data_00ca69f3231798d5495b77d9e95f0185
#
_entry.id   00ca69f3231798d5495b77d9e95f0185
#
_cell.length_a   1.000
_cell.length_b   1.000
_cell.length_c   1.000
_cell.angle_alpha   90.00
_cell.angle_beta   90.00
_cell.angle_gamma   90.00
#
_symmetry.space_group_name_H-M   'P 1'
#
loop_
_entity.id
_entity.type
_entity.pdbx_description
1 polymer ?
#
loop_
_entity_poly.entity_id
_entity_poly.type
_entity_poly.pdbx_seq_one_letter_code
_entity_poly.pdbx_strand_id
1 'polypeptide(L)'
;MICVSVQEKSFGDCRAILESCEMAELRADLCRLSVEEVERLVEIRPNLIATCRIANSSETFAREQLEAAIRRGARYVDIEIEAPDEHLEYVRTLAREYGCWLIVSFHDFEGTPSLDELKGIARLCRTKGADLVKIVTTAWNISDAARTMRLYDLQADGALFEGAAAAERPQLVAFSMGEAGKFTRLLCLKLGAPYTYVSAGASNATASGQYTREEMERLLSAENYPFEGFREFRRTTVAVPCSKSVAQRAVLAAALAAGESRLANYAPCNDIVGAVEVIRGMGCRIASDGTTLHIEGVGAERLGRCTKIETGESGLLTRLLTPLASHISALNGGAPVEISGHGSILKRNLHEAVAALREAGVHCSAREEGYLPFRIEGGITRREIAFSGRESSQTVSGFLMTLPLLQDATVLTVTEPSSIPYLELTLRTLTRFGVRLNREAFYDGVCGGTPSKIVFSVPGRQEYRPSDVFLEADWSSAAYFAVAGAVASSLGRTEGITLRNMRLDSLQADEKILDILRSCGADVSVAPADASARGDMPGDLQNISVTATGRRLKAFEVDATHCPDLFPILAVLAAHCDGTSRIAGVGRLTQKESNRAETIYAEFRTLGARIDIRGDEMFVTGGPLHGGDVRSHNDHRIAMSLIVAGLFTPEPVRLDDVKCIDKSFPSFLDLLARQE
;
A
#
# COMPACT_ATOMS: atom_id res chain seq x y z
N MET A 1 5.69 -10.02 18.69
CA MET A 1 5.24 -10.53 20.02
C MET A 1 4.92 -9.33 20.92
N ILE A 2 4.05 -9.50 21.94
CA ILE A 2 3.74 -8.47 22.93
C ILE A 2 4.51 -8.77 24.21
N CYS A 3 5.22 -7.79 24.76
CA CYS A 3 5.92 -7.87 26.02
C CYS A 3 5.17 -7.03 27.08
N VAL A 4 4.64 -7.67 28.11
CA VAL A 4 3.89 -6.99 29.20
C VAL A 4 4.87 -6.46 30.24
N SER A 5 4.85 -5.16 30.50
CA SER A 5 5.68 -4.53 31.54
C SER A 5 5.07 -4.72 32.90
N VAL A 6 5.80 -5.35 33.82
CA VAL A 6 5.35 -5.73 35.20
C VAL A 6 6.09 -4.88 36.23
N GLN A 7 5.34 -4.15 37.02
CA GLN A 7 5.88 -3.26 38.06
C GLN A 7 5.09 -3.34 39.41
N GLU A 8 4.37 -4.44 39.61
CA GLU A 8 3.54 -4.64 40.80
C GLU A 8 4.37 -4.78 42.07
N LYS A 9 3.77 -4.39 43.20
CA LYS A 9 4.47 -4.34 44.48
C LYS A 9 4.43 -5.65 45.25
N SER A 10 3.62 -6.62 44.79
CA SER A 10 3.52 -7.92 45.45
C SER A 10 3.90 -9.06 44.49
N PHE A 11 4.49 -10.10 45.03
CA PHE A 11 4.78 -11.33 44.32
C PHE A 11 3.53 -11.94 43.66
N GLY A 12 2.38 -11.92 44.40
CA GLY A 12 1.13 -12.51 43.89
C GLY A 12 0.60 -11.81 42.64
N ASP A 13 0.66 -10.47 42.60
CA ASP A 13 0.20 -9.68 41.48
C ASP A 13 1.15 -9.85 40.27
N CYS A 14 2.48 -9.82 40.49
CA CYS A 14 3.47 -10.12 39.45
C CYS A 14 3.24 -11.50 38.85
N ARG A 15 3.05 -12.51 39.69
CA ARG A 15 2.77 -13.88 39.29
C ARG A 15 1.55 -13.98 38.40
N ALA A 16 0.43 -13.37 38.82
CA ALA A 16 -0.82 -13.43 38.04
C ALA A 16 -0.66 -12.87 36.64
N ILE A 17 0.09 -11.76 36.48
CA ILE A 17 0.39 -11.20 35.14
C ILE A 17 1.28 -12.14 34.33
N LEU A 18 2.35 -12.67 34.89
CA LEU A 18 3.29 -13.57 34.25
C LEU A 18 2.62 -14.87 33.76
N GLU A 19 1.72 -15.44 34.57
CA GLU A 19 0.96 -16.63 34.17
C GLU A 19 0.02 -16.36 32.99
N SER A 20 -0.42 -15.10 32.80
CA SER A 20 -1.38 -14.71 31.77
C SER A 20 -0.77 -14.30 30.42
N CYS A 21 0.56 -14.08 30.32
CA CYS A 21 1.22 -13.56 29.11
C CYS A 21 2.32 -14.50 28.60
N GLU A 22 2.67 -14.38 27.32
CA GLU A 22 3.75 -15.19 26.68
C GLU A 22 5.13 -14.61 26.91
N MET A 23 5.24 -13.28 27.04
CA MET A 23 6.47 -12.55 27.28
C MET A 23 6.22 -11.38 28.24
N ALA A 24 7.13 -11.15 29.16
CA ALA A 24 7.05 -10.03 30.09
C ALA A 24 8.41 -9.37 30.33
N GLU A 25 8.38 -8.10 30.73
CA GLU A 25 9.50 -7.39 31.35
C GLU A 25 9.23 -7.24 32.84
N LEU A 26 10.07 -7.84 33.70
CA LEU A 26 10.01 -7.64 35.14
C LEU A 26 10.89 -6.45 35.52
N ARG A 27 10.26 -5.36 35.95
CA ARG A 27 10.90 -4.14 36.43
C ARG A 27 11.27 -4.29 37.91
N ALA A 28 12.32 -5.07 38.19
CA ALA A 28 12.76 -5.36 39.56
C ALA A 28 13.12 -4.10 40.36
N ASP A 29 13.55 -3.02 39.69
CA ASP A 29 13.77 -1.69 40.26
C ASP A 29 12.47 -1.02 40.76
N LEU A 30 11.32 -1.36 40.22
CA LEU A 30 10.01 -0.81 40.60
C LEU A 30 9.20 -1.75 41.48
N CYS A 31 9.43 -3.04 41.39
CA CYS A 31 8.85 -4.04 42.30
C CYS A 31 9.58 -4.05 43.65
N ARG A 32 8.91 -4.47 44.73
CA ARG A 32 9.53 -4.64 46.04
C ARG A 32 9.68 -6.12 46.36
N LEU A 33 10.43 -6.82 45.49
CA LEU A 33 10.61 -8.27 45.53
C LEU A 33 11.96 -8.64 46.12
N SER A 34 12.01 -9.75 46.87
CA SER A 34 13.29 -10.37 47.27
C SER A 34 13.92 -11.10 46.08
N VAL A 35 15.21 -11.44 46.23
CA VAL A 35 15.94 -12.24 45.21
C VAL A 35 15.25 -13.57 44.98
N GLU A 36 14.80 -14.27 46.04
CA GLU A 36 14.09 -15.56 45.91
C GLU A 36 12.75 -15.41 45.19
N GLU A 37 12.05 -14.29 45.40
CA GLU A 37 10.81 -14.02 44.68
C GLU A 37 11.05 -13.81 43.16
N VAL A 38 12.11 -13.07 42.80
CA VAL A 38 12.51 -12.90 41.40
C VAL A 38 12.88 -14.24 40.76
N GLU A 39 13.67 -15.08 41.47
CA GLU A 39 14.00 -16.42 40.98
C GLU A 39 12.76 -17.25 40.67
N ARG A 40 11.78 -17.25 41.59
CA ARG A 40 10.52 -17.99 41.38
C ARG A 40 9.66 -17.42 40.23
N LEU A 41 9.67 -16.12 40.03
CA LEU A 41 8.96 -15.50 38.89
C LEU A 41 9.58 -15.89 37.53
N VAL A 42 10.91 -15.97 37.47
CA VAL A 42 11.61 -16.43 36.25
C VAL A 42 11.26 -17.89 35.93
N GLU A 43 11.16 -18.76 36.96
CA GLU A 43 10.74 -20.17 36.75
C GLU A 43 9.33 -20.27 36.20
N ILE A 44 8.41 -19.35 36.57
CA ILE A 44 7.04 -19.31 36.04
C ILE A 44 7.03 -18.90 34.56
N ARG A 45 7.87 -17.93 34.22
CA ARG A 45 7.93 -17.38 32.83
C ARG A 45 9.38 -17.18 32.39
N PRO A 46 10.06 -18.22 31.83
CA PRO A 46 11.42 -18.08 31.33
C PRO A 46 11.57 -17.09 30.17
N ASN A 47 10.51 -16.87 29.35
CA ASN A 47 10.51 -15.84 28.30
C ASN A 47 10.29 -14.44 28.92
N LEU A 48 11.24 -14.05 29.77
CA LEU A 48 11.23 -12.85 30.58
C LEU A 48 12.43 -11.96 30.26
N ILE A 49 12.18 -10.64 30.28
CA ILE A 49 13.21 -9.61 30.30
C ILE A 49 13.40 -9.21 31.78
N ALA A 50 14.56 -9.44 32.34
CA ALA A 50 14.90 -8.94 33.68
C ALA A 50 15.50 -7.52 33.53
N THR A 51 14.85 -6.54 34.11
CA THR A 51 15.25 -5.12 34.13
C THR A 51 15.35 -4.61 35.55
N CYS A 52 16.51 -4.07 35.93
CA CYS A 52 16.71 -3.39 37.19
C CYS A 52 17.63 -2.19 37.01
N ARG A 53 17.03 -1.00 36.91
CA ARG A 53 17.75 0.24 36.64
C ARG A 53 18.48 0.78 37.85
N ILE A 54 19.77 1.08 37.71
CA ILE A 54 20.59 1.67 38.75
C ILE A 54 20.04 3.03 39.19
N ALA A 55 19.49 3.82 38.25
CA ALA A 55 18.89 5.12 38.55
C ALA A 55 17.74 5.06 39.59
N ASN A 56 17.04 3.92 39.69
CA ASN A 56 15.92 3.72 40.60
C ASN A 56 16.27 2.84 41.81
N SER A 57 17.53 2.33 41.89
CA SER A 57 17.99 1.40 42.89
C SER A 57 19.48 1.64 43.23
N SER A 58 20.15 0.75 43.94
CA SER A 58 21.60 0.75 44.07
C SER A 58 22.23 -0.23 43.07
N GLU A 59 23.47 0.00 42.71
CA GLU A 59 24.23 -0.93 41.85
C GLU A 59 24.29 -2.35 42.40
N THR A 60 24.49 -2.48 43.74
CA THR A 60 24.52 -3.77 44.42
C THR A 60 23.17 -4.47 44.31
N PHE A 61 22.07 -3.78 44.57
CA PHE A 61 20.73 -4.35 44.43
C PHE A 61 20.43 -4.76 43.01
N ALA A 62 20.73 -3.88 42.02
CA ALA A 62 20.55 -4.20 40.62
C ALA A 62 21.34 -5.45 40.20
N ARG A 63 22.58 -5.57 40.63
CA ARG A 63 23.45 -6.73 40.38
C ARG A 63 22.85 -8.01 40.95
N GLU A 64 22.42 -8.02 42.19
CA GLU A 64 21.80 -9.19 42.84
C GLU A 64 20.52 -9.66 42.14
N GLN A 65 19.63 -8.73 41.76
CA GLN A 65 18.38 -9.06 41.06
C GLN A 65 18.61 -9.61 39.64
N LEU A 66 19.52 -8.98 38.86
CA LEU A 66 19.81 -9.41 37.52
C LEU A 66 20.57 -10.74 37.51
N GLU A 67 21.52 -10.94 38.45
CA GLU A 67 22.23 -12.21 38.62
C GLU A 67 21.27 -13.36 38.93
N ALA A 68 20.35 -13.15 39.88
CA ALA A 68 19.34 -14.15 40.21
C ALA A 68 18.48 -14.53 39.01
N ALA A 69 18.00 -13.52 38.29
CA ALA A 69 17.19 -13.75 37.09
C ALA A 69 17.96 -14.50 35.98
N ILE A 70 19.21 -14.13 35.71
CA ILE A 70 20.04 -14.77 34.69
C ILE A 70 20.32 -16.23 35.05
N ARG A 71 20.73 -16.50 36.31
CA ARG A 71 21.03 -17.85 36.77
C ARG A 71 19.82 -18.79 36.77
N ARG A 72 18.61 -18.23 36.90
CA ARG A 72 17.33 -18.97 36.83
C ARG A 72 16.78 -19.12 35.40
N GLY A 73 17.51 -18.62 34.37
CA GLY A 73 17.20 -18.84 32.99
C GLY A 73 16.28 -17.79 32.36
N ALA A 74 16.32 -16.56 32.85
CA ALA A 74 15.68 -15.43 32.15
C ALA A 74 16.22 -15.36 30.72
N ARG A 75 15.32 -15.19 29.76
CA ARG A 75 15.72 -15.17 28.34
C ARG A 75 16.49 -13.91 27.97
N TYR A 76 16.15 -12.78 28.57
CA TYR A 76 16.76 -11.49 28.32
C TYR A 76 17.11 -10.77 29.61
N VAL A 77 18.18 -9.99 29.57
CA VAL A 77 18.53 -9.01 30.60
C VAL A 77 18.71 -7.66 29.95
N ASP A 78 18.09 -6.60 30.52
CA ASP A 78 18.14 -5.23 30.01
C ASP A 78 19.04 -4.37 30.91
N ILE A 79 20.05 -3.74 30.30
CA ILE A 79 20.96 -2.78 30.93
C ILE A 79 20.97 -1.47 30.15
N GLU A 80 20.94 -0.36 30.86
CA GLU A 80 21.03 0.98 30.29
C GLU A 80 22.43 1.23 29.72
N ILE A 81 22.51 1.94 28.58
CA ILE A 81 23.77 2.28 27.90
C ILE A 81 24.71 3.13 28.78
N GLU A 82 24.12 3.87 29.72
CA GLU A 82 24.79 4.74 30.69
C GLU A 82 25.27 4.00 31.94
N ALA A 83 24.97 2.70 32.09
CA ALA A 83 25.43 1.92 33.22
C ALA A 83 26.97 1.91 33.33
N PRO A 84 27.54 1.87 34.58
CA PRO A 84 28.98 1.75 34.74
C PRO A 84 29.56 0.56 33.99
N ASP A 85 30.71 0.77 33.32
CA ASP A 85 31.31 -0.29 32.46
C ASP A 85 31.59 -1.58 33.25
N GLU A 86 31.98 -1.49 34.52
CA GLU A 86 32.18 -2.68 35.39
C GLU A 86 30.87 -3.47 35.61
N HIS A 87 29.77 -2.79 35.81
CA HIS A 87 28.45 -3.40 35.98
C HIS A 87 28.00 -4.10 34.67
N LEU A 88 28.13 -3.39 33.54
CA LEU A 88 27.77 -3.92 32.23
C LEU A 88 28.63 -5.15 31.89
N GLU A 89 29.94 -5.10 32.10
CA GLU A 89 30.87 -6.22 31.83
C GLU A 89 30.53 -7.45 32.68
N TYR A 90 30.20 -7.24 33.96
CA TYR A 90 29.76 -8.31 34.85
C TYR A 90 28.51 -9.01 34.31
N VAL A 91 27.46 -8.24 34.04
CA VAL A 91 26.19 -8.80 33.57
C VAL A 91 26.34 -9.43 32.17
N ARG A 92 27.12 -8.82 31.28
CA ARG A 92 27.44 -9.36 29.97
C ARG A 92 28.12 -10.73 30.05
N THR A 93 29.09 -10.85 30.93
CA THR A 93 29.81 -12.10 31.14
C THR A 93 28.88 -13.19 31.67
N LEU A 94 28.07 -12.85 32.66
CA LEU A 94 27.12 -13.78 33.24
C LEU A 94 26.00 -14.16 32.23
N ALA A 95 25.49 -13.22 31.47
CA ALA A 95 24.49 -13.47 30.43
C ALA A 95 25.01 -14.47 29.38
N ARG A 96 26.27 -14.33 28.94
CA ARG A 96 26.92 -15.28 28.03
C ARG A 96 27.09 -16.66 28.62
N GLU A 97 27.51 -16.75 29.89
CA GLU A 97 27.69 -18.03 30.61
C GLU A 97 26.36 -18.82 30.68
N TYR A 98 25.23 -18.14 30.90
CA TYR A 98 23.93 -18.78 31.07
C TYR A 98 23.05 -18.75 29.80
N GLY A 99 23.56 -18.26 28.66
CA GLY A 99 22.82 -18.20 27.40
C GLY A 99 21.64 -17.18 27.41
N CYS A 100 21.71 -16.18 28.27
CA CYS A 100 20.76 -15.07 28.34
C CYS A 100 21.14 -13.97 27.33
N TRP A 101 20.17 -13.42 26.62
CA TRP A 101 20.40 -12.34 25.65
C TRP A 101 20.55 -10.99 26.34
N LEU A 102 21.60 -10.26 25.98
CA LEU A 102 21.85 -8.92 26.49
C LEU A 102 21.13 -7.87 25.66
N ILE A 103 20.21 -7.13 26.29
CA ILE A 103 19.61 -5.90 25.77
C ILE A 103 20.43 -4.74 26.30
N VAL A 104 20.95 -3.87 25.40
CA VAL A 104 21.49 -2.57 25.79
C VAL A 104 20.50 -1.51 25.38
N SER A 105 19.97 -0.78 26.37
CA SER A 105 18.86 0.15 26.18
C SER A 105 19.28 1.61 26.34
N PHE A 106 18.70 2.46 25.49
CA PHE A 106 18.77 3.92 25.57
C PHE A 106 17.37 4.51 25.68
N HIS A 107 17.21 5.46 26.59
CA HIS A 107 15.93 6.15 26.81
C HIS A 107 16.16 7.67 26.82
N ASP A 108 15.42 8.40 25.98
CA ASP A 108 15.33 9.85 26.00
C ASP A 108 13.89 10.26 26.37
N PHE A 109 13.73 10.78 27.58
CA PHE A 109 12.43 11.21 28.10
C PHE A 109 12.08 12.65 27.71
N GLU A 110 13.03 13.41 27.17
CA GLU A 110 12.88 14.83 26.84
C GLU A 110 12.62 15.07 25.35
N GLY A 111 13.09 14.18 24.49
CA GLY A 111 12.95 14.40 23.05
C GLY A 111 13.34 13.20 22.16
N THR A 112 13.60 13.50 20.92
CA THR A 112 14.12 12.55 19.94
C THR A 112 15.39 13.13 19.30
N PRO A 113 16.57 12.53 19.55
CA PRO A 113 17.83 12.96 18.96
C PRO A 113 17.81 12.98 17.43
N SER A 114 18.79 13.62 16.79
CA SER A 114 18.97 13.59 15.35
C SER A 114 19.21 12.15 14.86
N LEU A 115 18.97 11.90 13.58
CA LEU A 115 19.17 10.56 13.01
C LEU A 115 20.63 10.07 13.15
N ASP A 116 21.60 10.98 13.02
CA ASP A 116 23.01 10.61 13.14
C ASP A 116 23.40 10.29 14.60
N GLU A 117 22.84 10.98 15.57
CA GLU A 117 23.00 10.66 17.00
C GLU A 117 22.35 9.29 17.30
N LEU A 118 21.14 9.03 16.81
CA LEU A 118 20.46 7.72 16.98
C LEU A 118 21.28 6.57 16.37
N LYS A 119 21.90 6.77 15.20
CA LYS A 119 22.85 5.81 14.61
C LYS A 119 24.05 5.60 15.51
N GLY A 120 24.61 6.67 16.05
CA GLY A 120 25.74 6.62 17.00
C GLY A 120 25.41 5.82 18.24
N ILE A 121 24.22 6.06 18.83
CA ILE A 121 23.69 5.33 19.98
C ILE A 121 23.52 3.84 19.68
N ALA A 122 22.90 3.50 18.54
CA ALA A 122 22.73 2.09 18.14
C ALA A 122 24.06 1.36 17.97
N ARG A 123 25.06 2.02 17.36
CA ARG A 123 26.41 1.47 17.19
C ARG A 123 27.13 1.32 18.54
N LEU A 124 26.97 2.28 19.46
CA LEU A 124 27.52 2.19 20.79
C LEU A 124 26.92 1.01 21.59
N CYS A 125 25.59 0.80 21.53
CA CYS A 125 24.95 -0.37 22.13
C CYS A 125 25.57 -1.67 21.61
N ARG A 126 25.80 -1.77 20.32
CA ARG A 126 26.48 -2.92 19.70
C ARG A 126 27.91 -3.09 20.25
N THR A 127 28.70 -2.02 20.33
CA THR A 127 30.08 -2.12 20.83
C THR A 127 30.15 -2.57 22.30
N LYS A 128 29.07 -2.25 23.06
CA LYS A 128 28.89 -2.72 24.45
C LYS A 128 28.44 -4.19 24.51
N GLY A 129 28.23 -4.85 23.35
CA GLY A 129 27.98 -6.29 23.24
C GLY A 129 26.51 -6.68 23.24
N ALA A 130 25.61 -5.76 22.85
CA ALA A 130 24.18 -6.03 22.75
C ALA A 130 23.86 -7.14 21.76
N ASP A 131 23.05 -8.10 22.15
CA ASP A 131 22.35 -9.03 21.26
C ASP A 131 21.09 -8.37 20.69
N LEU A 132 20.50 -7.43 21.46
CA LEU A 132 19.38 -6.59 21.07
C LEU A 132 19.62 -5.14 21.50
N VAL A 133 19.45 -4.22 20.57
CA VAL A 133 19.50 -2.76 20.80
C VAL A 133 18.09 -2.27 21.04
N LYS A 134 17.87 -1.58 22.18
CA LYS A 134 16.59 -0.96 22.51
C LYS A 134 16.75 0.56 22.55
N ILE A 135 15.99 1.28 21.70
CA ILE A 135 16.01 2.75 21.64
C ILE A 135 14.59 3.27 21.85
N VAL A 136 14.41 4.03 22.92
CA VAL A 136 13.12 4.62 23.28
C VAL A 136 13.30 6.13 23.40
N THR A 137 12.59 6.90 22.57
CA THR A 137 12.65 8.38 22.56
C THR A 137 11.29 8.97 22.93
N THR A 138 11.21 10.29 23.12
CA THR A 138 9.93 10.99 23.27
C THR A 138 9.65 11.80 22.01
N ALA A 139 8.50 11.56 21.36
CA ALA A 139 8.06 12.29 20.20
C ALA A 139 7.07 13.39 20.58
N TRP A 140 7.39 14.63 20.24
CA TRP A 140 6.50 15.79 20.39
C TRP A 140 5.66 16.02 19.14
N ASN A 141 6.09 15.48 18.00
CA ASN A 141 5.42 15.58 16.70
C ASN A 141 5.72 14.35 15.85
N ILE A 142 5.05 14.26 14.70
CA ILE A 142 5.18 13.13 13.78
C ILE A 142 6.60 12.99 13.19
N SER A 143 7.34 14.10 13.01
CA SER A 143 8.70 14.05 12.48
C SER A 143 9.68 13.41 13.45
N ASP A 144 9.48 13.59 14.75
CA ASP A 144 10.26 12.93 15.80
C ASP A 144 10.01 11.41 15.75
N ALA A 145 8.73 11.00 15.71
CA ALA A 145 8.36 9.61 15.60
C ALA A 145 8.93 8.97 14.32
N ALA A 146 8.82 9.64 13.19
CA ALA A 146 9.36 9.18 11.91
C ALA A 146 10.89 8.99 11.97
N ARG A 147 11.60 9.89 12.65
CA ARG A 147 13.06 9.80 12.82
C ARG A 147 13.49 8.53 13.54
N THR A 148 12.78 8.17 14.61
CA THR A 148 13.03 6.90 15.32
C THR A 148 12.74 5.69 14.42
N MET A 149 11.66 5.72 13.63
CA MET A 149 11.29 4.63 12.73
C MET A 149 12.30 4.43 11.57
N ARG A 150 13.01 5.49 11.14
CA ARG A 150 14.08 5.37 10.14
C ARG A 150 15.22 4.43 10.53
N LEU A 151 15.38 4.11 11.81
CA LEU A 151 16.36 3.10 12.24
C LEU A 151 16.08 1.73 11.65
N TYR A 152 14.83 1.37 11.40
CA TYR A 152 14.47 0.09 10.78
C TYR A 152 14.85 0.03 9.30
N ASP A 153 14.69 1.12 8.55
CA ASP A 153 15.15 1.20 7.16
C ASP A 153 16.67 0.98 7.10
N LEU A 154 17.41 1.72 7.96
CA LEU A 154 18.86 1.62 8.05
C LEU A 154 19.35 0.22 8.51
N GLN A 155 18.56 -0.47 9.34
CA GLN A 155 18.85 -1.85 9.73
C GLN A 155 18.64 -2.81 8.56
N ALA A 156 17.54 -2.67 7.82
CA ALA A 156 17.22 -3.50 6.66
C ALA A 156 18.29 -3.35 5.56
N ASP A 157 18.73 -2.12 5.29
CA ASP A 157 19.80 -1.82 4.32
C ASP A 157 21.20 -2.17 4.83
N GLY A 158 21.34 -2.56 6.11
CA GLY A 158 22.62 -2.85 6.75
C GLY A 158 23.44 -1.62 7.14
N ALA A 159 22.96 -0.42 6.87
CA ALA A 159 23.65 0.85 7.13
C ALA A 159 23.71 1.21 8.63
N LEU A 160 22.77 0.71 9.44
CA LEU A 160 22.76 0.96 10.89
C LEU A 160 23.99 0.37 11.57
N PHE A 161 24.36 -0.88 11.20
CA PHE A 161 25.50 -1.62 11.75
C PHE A 161 26.55 -1.90 10.66
N GLU A 162 26.95 -0.86 9.97
CA GLU A 162 27.92 -0.90 8.88
C GLU A 162 29.21 -1.62 9.30
N GLY A 163 29.73 -2.48 8.42
CA GLY A 163 30.93 -3.30 8.68
C GLY A 163 30.69 -4.59 9.48
N ALA A 164 29.46 -4.84 9.97
CA ALA A 164 29.13 -6.11 10.63
C ALA A 164 28.59 -7.15 9.64
N ALA A 165 29.04 -8.41 9.76
CA ALA A 165 28.40 -9.52 9.06
C ALA A 165 26.90 -9.64 9.48
N ALA A 166 26.03 -10.08 8.57
CA ALA A 166 24.59 -10.15 8.84
C ALA A 166 24.25 -10.95 10.13
N ALA A 167 24.99 -12.02 10.39
CA ALA A 167 24.82 -12.86 11.59
C ALA A 167 25.30 -12.20 12.90
N GLU A 168 26.07 -11.11 12.81
CA GLU A 168 26.62 -10.38 13.97
C GLU A 168 25.85 -9.08 14.29
N ARG A 169 24.78 -8.80 13.53
CA ARG A 169 23.98 -7.62 13.75
C ARG A 169 22.98 -7.86 14.86
N PRO A 170 22.94 -7.00 15.91
CA PRO A 170 21.94 -7.12 16.96
C PRO A 170 20.53 -6.91 16.40
N GLN A 171 19.53 -7.49 17.08
CA GLN A 171 18.14 -7.15 16.82
C GLN A 171 17.87 -5.72 17.27
N LEU A 172 16.78 -5.11 16.77
CA LEU A 172 16.38 -3.74 17.10
C LEU A 172 14.96 -3.71 17.65
N VAL A 173 14.77 -3.00 18.75
CA VAL A 173 13.49 -2.53 19.26
C VAL A 173 13.59 -1.01 19.40
N ALA A 174 12.94 -0.27 18.51
CA ALA A 174 12.93 1.19 18.55
C ALA A 174 11.51 1.72 18.42
N PHE A 175 11.11 2.64 19.31
CA PHE A 175 9.82 3.33 19.27
C PHE A 175 9.88 4.61 20.07
N SER A 176 8.83 5.46 19.94
CA SER A 176 8.74 6.72 20.66
C SER A 176 7.58 6.71 21.67
N MET A 177 7.78 7.40 22.78
CA MET A 177 6.79 7.73 23.82
C MET A 177 6.01 8.99 23.43
N GLY A 178 5.03 9.36 24.25
CA GLY A 178 4.14 10.49 24.02
C GLY A 178 3.01 10.19 23.05
N GLU A 179 1.99 11.06 22.98
CA GLU A 179 0.84 10.86 22.11
C GLU A 179 1.24 10.83 20.61
N ALA A 180 2.16 11.71 20.20
CA ALA A 180 2.67 11.71 18.83
C ALA A 180 3.50 10.46 18.48
N GLY A 181 4.05 9.77 19.50
CA GLY A 181 4.85 8.55 19.34
C GLY A 181 4.06 7.26 19.51
N LYS A 182 2.85 7.30 20.07
CA LYS A 182 2.07 6.12 20.50
C LYS A 182 1.97 5.04 19.41
N PHE A 183 1.69 5.44 18.17
CA PHE A 183 1.52 4.52 17.03
C PHE A 183 2.80 3.76 16.68
N THR A 184 4.00 4.30 17.01
CA THR A 184 5.28 3.65 16.69
C THR A 184 5.46 2.33 17.44
N ARG A 185 4.76 2.13 18.58
CA ARG A 185 4.75 0.86 19.32
C ARG A 185 4.05 -0.26 18.55
N LEU A 186 3.08 0.06 17.69
CA LEU A 186 2.47 -0.89 16.77
C LEU A 186 3.32 -1.02 15.50
N LEU A 187 3.78 0.12 14.97
CA LEU A 187 4.53 0.17 13.72
C LEU A 187 5.87 -0.57 13.80
N CYS A 188 6.58 -0.51 14.93
CA CYS A 188 7.86 -1.19 15.10
C CYS A 188 7.77 -2.71 14.84
N LEU A 189 6.64 -3.36 15.22
CA LEU A 189 6.42 -4.78 14.93
C LEU A 189 6.32 -5.06 13.42
N LYS A 190 5.70 -4.16 12.67
CA LYS A 190 5.57 -4.26 11.20
C LYS A 190 6.90 -4.02 10.48
N LEU A 191 7.78 -3.25 11.10
CA LEU A 191 9.11 -2.94 10.60
C LEU A 191 10.19 -3.95 11.03
N GLY A 192 9.83 -4.99 11.79
CA GLY A 192 10.73 -6.10 12.13
C GLY A 192 11.23 -6.14 13.57
N ALA A 193 10.67 -5.34 14.48
CA ALA A 193 10.94 -5.51 15.92
C ALA A 193 10.46 -6.89 16.39
N PRO A 194 11.24 -7.62 17.20
CA PRO A 194 10.84 -8.94 17.69
C PRO A 194 9.63 -8.85 18.67
N TYR A 195 9.48 -7.74 19.36
CA TYR A 195 8.38 -7.47 20.27
C TYR A 195 8.17 -5.96 20.48
N THR A 196 7.03 -5.62 21.09
CA THR A 196 6.73 -4.26 21.56
C THR A 196 6.21 -4.30 23.01
N TYR A 197 6.29 -3.17 23.70
CA TYR A 197 5.92 -3.06 25.11
C TYR A 197 4.48 -2.57 25.31
N VAL A 198 3.75 -3.22 26.22
CA VAL A 198 2.41 -2.84 26.64
C VAL A 198 2.31 -2.81 28.17
N SER A 199 1.31 -2.11 28.70
CA SER A 199 0.97 -2.18 30.11
C SER A 199 0.01 -3.34 30.40
N ALA A 200 0.07 -3.89 31.60
CA ALA A 200 -0.86 -4.93 32.06
C ALA A 200 -2.31 -4.40 32.14
N GLY A 201 -2.49 -3.11 32.42
CA GLY A 201 -3.77 -2.42 32.49
C GLY A 201 -3.62 -0.90 32.38
N ALA A 202 -4.72 -0.16 32.27
CA ALA A 202 -4.69 1.29 32.10
C ALA A 202 -4.02 2.06 33.25
N SER A 203 -4.13 1.55 34.47
CA SER A 203 -3.50 2.13 35.67
C SER A 203 -2.00 1.81 35.81
N ASN A 204 -1.48 0.89 35.00
CA ASN A 204 -0.15 0.30 35.13
C ASN A 204 0.78 0.69 33.98
N ALA A 205 0.48 1.80 33.31
CA ALA A 205 1.34 2.31 32.25
C ALA A 205 2.69 2.78 32.84
N THR A 206 3.79 2.25 32.28
CA THR A 206 5.17 2.61 32.65
C THR A 206 5.70 3.82 31.90
N ALA A 207 5.00 4.25 30.84
CA ALA A 207 5.40 5.37 30.00
C ALA A 207 4.17 6.01 29.33
N SER A 208 4.27 7.32 29.03
CA SER A 208 3.25 8.04 28.27
C SER A 208 3.04 7.42 26.87
N GLY A 209 1.79 7.33 26.42
CA GLY A 209 1.44 6.75 25.12
C GLY A 209 1.59 5.22 25.06
N GLN A 210 1.60 4.52 26.19
CA GLN A 210 1.63 3.06 26.21
C GLN A 210 0.23 2.49 26.00
N TYR A 211 0.10 1.52 25.07
CA TYR A 211 -1.13 0.73 24.94
C TYR A 211 -1.28 -0.25 26.09
N THR A 212 -2.51 -0.51 26.50
CA THR A 212 -2.79 -1.69 27.31
C THR A 212 -2.62 -2.96 26.47
N ARG A 213 -2.46 -4.10 27.17
CA ARG A 213 -2.41 -5.40 26.50
C ARG A 213 -3.65 -5.64 25.63
N GLU A 214 -4.84 -5.40 26.17
CA GLU A 214 -6.11 -5.57 25.44
C GLU A 214 -6.21 -4.67 24.20
N GLU A 215 -5.80 -3.41 24.32
CA GLU A 215 -5.77 -2.50 23.17
C GLU A 215 -4.83 -3.00 22.07
N MET A 216 -3.61 -3.44 22.43
CA MET A 216 -2.64 -3.92 21.47
C MET A 216 -3.07 -5.25 20.83
N GLU A 217 -3.60 -6.20 21.62
CA GLU A 217 -4.15 -7.46 21.10
C GLU A 217 -5.30 -7.19 20.12
N ARG A 218 -6.20 -6.26 20.45
CA ARG A 218 -7.27 -5.84 19.54
C ARG A 218 -6.73 -5.24 18.24
N LEU A 219 -5.72 -4.37 18.31
CA LEU A 219 -5.10 -3.76 17.14
C LEU A 219 -4.35 -4.77 16.27
N LEU A 220 -3.69 -5.75 16.88
CA LEU A 220 -2.94 -6.79 16.17
C LEU A 220 -3.85 -7.88 15.58
N SER A 221 -4.97 -8.18 16.23
CA SER A 221 -5.97 -9.15 15.79
C SER A 221 -7.02 -8.53 14.86
N ALA A 222 -7.05 -7.21 14.70
CA ALA A 222 -7.99 -6.54 13.80
C ALA A 222 -7.70 -6.96 12.36
N GLU A 223 -8.52 -7.85 11.82
CA GLU A 223 -8.51 -8.20 10.40
C GLU A 223 -9.09 -7.05 9.56
N ASN A 224 -9.99 -6.27 10.15
CA ASN A 224 -10.70 -5.15 9.54
C ASN A 224 -10.45 -3.85 10.30
N TYR A 225 -10.47 -2.73 9.56
CA TYR A 225 -10.41 -1.37 10.09
C TYR A 225 -11.77 -0.70 9.89
N PRO A 226 -12.72 -0.84 10.86
CA PRO A 226 -14.04 -0.25 10.73
C PRO A 226 -13.94 1.27 10.70
N PHE A 227 -14.79 1.88 9.90
CA PHE A 227 -14.86 3.33 9.73
C PHE A 227 -16.28 3.81 9.98
N GLU A 228 -16.43 4.83 10.81
CA GLU A 228 -17.67 5.58 10.99
C GLU A 228 -17.51 6.96 10.32
N GLY A 229 -18.35 7.23 9.33
CA GLY A 229 -18.18 8.28 8.34
C GLY A 229 -17.98 9.70 8.87
N PHE A 230 -17.37 10.55 8.07
CA PHE A 230 -17.28 11.98 8.29
C PHE A 230 -18.67 12.60 8.17
N ARG A 231 -18.98 13.60 9.03
CA ARG A 231 -20.25 14.33 9.01
C ARG A 231 -20.22 15.59 8.15
N GLU A 232 -19.02 16.08 7.80
CA GLU A 232 -18.87 17.34 7.07
C GLU A 232 -17.75 17.22 6.00
N PHE A 233 -18.08 17.69 4.80
CA PHE A 233 -17.09 17.89 3.75
C PHE A 233 -16.93 19.42 3.55
N ARG A 234 -15.74 19.93 3.88
CA ARG A 234 -15.42 21.38 3.78
C ARG A 234 -14.23 21.67 2.88
N ARG A 235 -13.66 20.64 2.27
CA ARG A 235 -12.44 20.81 1.47
C ARG A 235 -12.75 21.52 0.16
N THR A 236 -11.94 22.54 -0.14
CA THR A 236 -12.07 23.34 -1.37
C THR A 236 -10.98 23.02 -2.39
N THR A 237 -9.90 22.37 -1.99
CA THR A 237 -8.76 22.10 -2.86
C THR A 237 -8.12 20.74 -2.54
N VAL A 238 -7.77 19.96 -3.57
CA VAL A 238 -7.10 18.66 -3.41
C VAL A 238 -6.07 18.41 -4.52
N ALA A 239 -4.91 17.87 -4.15
CA ALA A 239 -3.97 17.22 -5.06
C ALA A 239 -4.05 15.72 -4.84
N VAL A 240 -4.48 14.98 -5.85
CA VAL A 240 -4.59 13.52 -5.78
C VAL A 240 -3.26 12.84 -6.13
N PRO A 241 -3.01 11.62 -5.63
CA PRO A 241 -1.77 10.89 -5.93
C PRO A 241 -1.65 10.56 -7.42
N CYS A 242 -0.46 10.11 -7.82
CA CYS A 242 -0.22 9.66 -9.18
C CYS A 242 -1.03 8.42 -9.55
N SER A 243 -1.31 8.28 -10.85
CA SER A 243 -2.05 7.14 -11.39
C SER A 243 -1.25 5.84 -11.23
N LYS A 244 -1.82 4.88 -10.48
CA LYS A 244 -1.22 3.56 -10.34
C LYS A 244 -1.06 2.84 -11.69
N SER A 245 -2.00 3.05 -12.61
CA SER A 245 -1.97 2.45 -13.96
C SER A 245 -0.82 2.98 -14.81
N VAL A 246 -0.49 4.26 -14.68
CA VAL A 246 0.70 4.88 -15.30
C VAL A 246 1.95 4.40 -14.61
N ALA A 247 1.97 4.45 -13.27
CA ALA A 247 3.15 4.12 -12.46
C ALA A 247 3.60 2.66 -12.65
N GLN A 248 2.70 1.68 -12.59
CA GLN A 248 3.06 0.27 -12.77
C GLN A 248 3.68 0.00 -14.15
N ARG A 249 3.15 0.63 -15.23
CA ARG A 249 3.73 0.53 -16.57
C ARG A 249 5.12 1.15 -16.65
N ALA A 250 5.28 2.34 -16.08
CA ALA A 250 6.55 3.06 -16.07
C ALA A 250 7.62 2.32 -15.24
N VAL A 251 7.24 1.77 -14.08
CA VAL A 251 8.12 0.95 -13.21
C VAL A 251 8.62 -0.28 -13.96
N LEU A 252 7.74 -1.02 -14.63
CA LEU A 252 8.15 -2.19 -15.42
C LEU A 252 9.01 -1.80 -16.63
N ALA A 253 8.65 -0.73 -17.35
CA ALA A 253 9.45 -0.26 -18.50
C ALA A 253 10.83 0.21 -18.06
N ALA A 254 10.95 0.86 -16.88
CA ALA A 254 12.23 1.26 -16.30
C ALA A 254 13.10 0.05 -15.92
N ALA A 255 12.50 -1.05 -15.42
CA ALA A 255 13.23 -2.28 -15.12
C ALA A 255 13.79 -2.96 -16.39
N LEU A 256 13.04 -2.89 -17.51
CA LEU A 256 13.45 -3.43 -18.81
C LEU A 256 14.52 -2.58 -19.52
N ALA A 257 14.69 -1.32 -19.11
CA ALA A 257 15.74 -0.44 -19.61
C ALA A 257 17.06 -0.68 -18.85
N ALA A 258 18.19 -0.68 -19.58
CA ALA A 258 19.51 -0.76 -18.93
C ALA A 258 19.98 0.65 -18.57
N GLY A 259 19.99 1.00 -17.27
CA GLY A 259 20.41 2.30 -16.75
C GLY A 259 19.35 2.99 -15.88
N GLU A 260 19.61 4.25 -15.53
CA GLU A 260 18.79 5.00 -14.58
C GLU A 260 17.59 5.67 -15.26
N SER A 261 16.40 5.45 -14.72
CA SER A 261 15.15 6.16 -15.03
C SER A 261 14.64 6.90 -13.79
N ARG A 262 14.03 8.08 -13.97
CA ARG A 262 13.45 8.88 -12.90
C ARG A 262 11.94 8.99 -13.09
N LEU A 263 11.18 8.57 -12.08
CA LEU A 263 9.74 8.66 -12.09
C LEU A 263 9.30 9.72 -11.07
N ALA A 264 9.06 10.95 -11.54
CA ALA A 264 8.66 12.07 -10.70
C ALA A 264 7.15 12.04 -10.38
N ASN A 265 6.73 12.73 -9.31
CA ASN A 265 5.38 12.71 -8.74
C ASN A 265 4.98 11.31 -8.23
N TYR A 266 5.94 10.58 -7.69
CA TYR A 266 5.71 9.26 -7.11
C TYR A 266 4.90 9.39 -5.81
N ALA A 267 3.83 8.60 -5.72
CA ALA A 267 3.01 8.47 -4.51
C ALA A 267 2.77 6.97 -4.28
N PRO A 268 3.27 6.39 -3.18
CA PRO A 268 3.15 4.96 -2.92
C PRO A 268 1.69 4.57 -2.62
N CYS A 269 1.27 3.43 -3.20
CA CYS A 269 0.10 2.66 -2.79
C CYS A 269 0.46 1.17 -2.95
N ASN A 270 -0.32 0.26 -2.36
CA ASN A 270 0.03 -1.15 -2.35
C ASN A 270 0.29 -1.72 -3.76
N ASP A 271 -0.50 -1.33 -4.76
CA ASP A 271 -0.32 -1.79 -6.14
C ASP A 271 1.00 -1.29 -6.77
N ILE A 272 1.43 -0.06 -6.47
CA ILE A 272 2.70 0.50 -6.97
C ILE A 272 3.89 -0.10 -6.21
N VAL A 273 3.77 -0.22 -4.88
CA VAL A 273 4.80 -0.85 -4.04
C VAL A 273 5.01 -2.30 -4.48
N GLY A 274 3.94 -3.05 -4.76
CA GLY A 274 4.05 -4.40 -5.32
C GLY A 274 4.85 -4.45 -6.62
N ALA A 275 4.65 -3.48 -7.54
CA ALA A 275 5.44 -3.40 -8.77
C ALA A 275 6.93 -3.09 -8.49
N VAL A 276 7.21 -2.20 -7.53
CA VAL A 276 8.58 -1.86 -7.10
C VAL A 276 9.27 -3.09 -6.49
N GLU A 277 8.58 -3.86 -5.64
CA GLU A 277 9.15 -5.09 -5.05
C GLU A 277 9.43 -6.17 -6.12
N VAL A 278 8.55 -6.31 -7.11
CA VAL A 278 8.78 -7.23 -8.23
C VAL A 278 10.07 -6.89 -8.96
N ILE A 279 10.27 -5.63 -9.35
CA ILE A 279 11.49 -5.24 -10.09
C ILE A 279 12.75 -5.28 -9.22
N ARG A 280 12.61 -5.06 -7.89
CA ARG A 280 13.71 -5.30 -6.93
C ARG A 280 14.11 -6.77 -6.92
N GLY A 281 13.14 -7.69 -6.90
CA GLY A 281 13.36 -9.13 -7.04
C GLY A 281 13.99 -9.52 -8.39
N MET A 282 13.79 -8.73 -9.44
CA MET A 282 14.45 -8.89 -10.74
C MET A 282 15.89 -8.35 -10.76
N GLY A 283 16.36 -7.72 -9.67
CA GLY A 283 17.72 -7.21 -9.51
C GLY A 283 17.91 -5.72 -9.77
N CYS A 284 16.83 -4.95 -9.96
CA CYS A 284 16.91 -3.51 -10.10
C CYS A 284 17.28 -2.83 -8.77
N ARG A 285 18.07 -1.76 -8.84
CA ARG A 285 18.32 -0.89 -7.68
C ARG A 285 17.33 0.25 -7.68
N ILE A 286 16.77 0.52 -6.50
CA ILE A 286 15.67 1.48 -6.36
C ILE A 286 15.96 2.38 -5.17
N ALA A 287 15.90 3.69 -5.40
CA ALA A 287 15.94 4.73 -4.37
C ALA A 287 14.73 5.66 -4.52
N SER A 288 14.31 6.29 -3.43
CA SER A 288 13.25 7.30 -3.45
C SER A 288 13.64 8.47 -2.56
N ASP A 289 13.36 9.70 -3.02
CA ASP A 289 13.46 10.92 -2.23
C ASP A 289 12.11 11.35 -1.61
N GLY A 290 11.08 10.48 -1.71
CA GLY A 290 9.72 10.72 -1.24
C GLY A 290 8.76 11.16 -2.34
N THR A 291 9.23 11.86 -3.37
CA THR A 291 8.42 12.36 -4.50
C THR A 291 8.88 11.84 -5.85
N THR A 292 10.10 11.33 -5.92
CA THR A 292 10.69 10.73 -7.13
C THR A 292 11.21 9.34 -6.81
N LEU A 293 10.94 8.41 -7.72
CA LEU A 293 11.48 7.08 -7.68
C LEU A 293 12.61 6.98 -8.72
N HIS A 294 13.81 6.63 -8.26
CA HIS A 294 14.98 6.39 -9.07
C HIS A 294 15.16 4.89 -9.27
N ILE A 295 15.15 4.43 -10.51
CA ILE A 295 15.23 3.02 -10.86
C ILE A 295 16.44 2.79 -11.77
N GLU A 296 17.44 2.11 -11.25
CA GLU A 296 18.52 1.55 -12.08
C GLU A 296 18.07 0.18 -12.60
N GLY A 297 17.53 0.20 -13.81
CA GLY A 297 17.01 -0.98 -14.48
C GLY A 297 18.13 -1.91 -14.95
N VAL A 298 17.87 -3.22 -14.91
CA VAL A 298 18.86 -4.24 -15.29
C VAL A 298 18.90 -4.54 -16.79
N GLY A 299 17.87 -4.11 -17.51
CA GLY A 299 17.68 -4.46 -18.92
C GLY A 299 17.07 -5.86 -19.10
N ALA A 300 16.36 -6.03 -20.21
CA ALA A 300 15.55 -7.24 -20.46
C ALA A 300 16.37 -8.54 -20.46
N GLU A 301 17.62 -8.53 -20.93
CA GLU A 301 18.46 -9.73 -21.04
C GLU A 301 18.96 -10.28 -19.69
N ARG A 302 18.95 -9.45 -18.65
CA ARG A 302 19.45 -9.83 -17.31
C ARG A 302 18.39 -10.33 -16.34
N LEU A 303 17.14 -10.38 -16.79
CA LEU A 303 16.00 -10.82 -15.96
C LEU A 303 15.98 -12.32 -15.67
N GLY A 304 16.79 -13.12 -16.36
CA GLY A 304 16.75 -14.59 -16.32
C GLY A 304 16.98 -15.26 -14.96
N ARG A 305 17.35 -14.52 -13.91
CA ARG A 305 17.54 -15.08 -12.56
C ARG A 305 16.26 -15.11 -11.72
N CYS A 306 15.21 -14.46 -12.18
CA CYS A 306 13.93 -14.37 -11.46
C CYS A 306 13.10 -15.63 -11.72
N THR A 307 12.87 -16.45 -10.69
CA THR A 307 12.06 -17.68 -10.78
C THR A 307 10.70 -17.58 -10.09
N LYS A 308 10.51 -16.55 -9.27
CA LYS A 308 9.26 -16.25 -8.58
C LYS A 308 8.91 -14.78 -8.69
N ILE A 309 7.65 -14.50 -8.96
CA ILE A 309 7.08 -13.16 -9.09
C ILE A 309 5.84 -13.09 -8.19
N GLU A 310 5.88 -12.24 -7.17
CA GLU A 310 4.75 -12.00 -6.28
C GLU A 310 4.07 -10.68 -6.66
N THR A 311 2.85 -10.74 -7.17
CA THR A 311 2.13 -9.58 -7.74
C THR A 311 1.21 -8.85 -6.75
N GLY A 312 1.22 -9.26 -5.49
CA GLY A 312 0.31 -8.70 -4.48
C GLY A 312 -1.15 -8.99 -4.83
N GLU A 313 -1.99 -7.98 -4.71
CA GLU A 313 -3.40 -8.03 -5.12
C GLU A 313 -3.65 -7.39 -6.50
N SER A 314 -2.61 -7.00 -7.23
CA SER A 314 -2.74 -6.19 -8.45
C SER A 314 -3.07 -7.03 -9.68
N GLY A 315 -4.31 -6.93 -10.17
CA GLY A 315 -4.73 -7.56 -11.42
C GLY A 315 -4.03 -7.00 -12.66
N LEU A 316 -3.66 -5.72 -12.65
CA LEU A 316 -2.87 -5.11 -13.72
C LEU A 316 -1.46 -5.68 -13.75
N LEU A 317 -0.76 -5.66 -12.60
CA LEU A 317 0.61 -6.13 -12.49
C LEU A 317 0.71 -7.61 -12.91
N THR A 318 -0.21 -8.45 -12.43
CA THR A 318 -0.28 -9.87 -12.79
C THR A 318 -0.36 -10.04 -14.31
N ARG A 319 -1.28 -9.32 -14.99
CA ARG A 319 -1.46 -9.44 -16.44
C ARG A 319 -0.31 -8.86 -17.26
N LEU A 320 0.34 -7.80 -16.76
CA LEU A 320 1.55 -7.26 -17.39
C LEU A 320 2.71 -8.24 -17.33
N LEU A 321 2.87 -8.91 -16.17
CA LEU A 321 3.98 -9.81 -15.92
C LEU A 321 3.78 -11.21 -16.49
N THR A 322 2.56 -11.63 -16.77
CA THR A 322 2.28 -12.98 -17.27
C THR A 322 2.99 -13.27 -18.61
N PRO A 323 2.95 -12.42 -19.65
CA PRO A 323 3.77 -12.60 -20.85
C PRO A 323 5.27 -12.42 -20.59
N LEU A 324 5.65 -11.46 -19.73
CA LEU A 324 7.06 -11.21 -19.41
C LEU A 324 7.71 -12.41 -18.70
N ALA A 325 6.97 -13.15 -17.88
CA ALA A 325 7.45 -14.37 -17.23
C ALA A 325 7.86 -15.44 -18.25
N SER A 326 7.20 -15.51 -19.42
CA SER A 326 7.62 -16.41 -20.49
C SER A 326 8.95 -16.00 -21.12
N HIS A 327 9.21 -14.70 -21.26
CA HIS A 327 10.50 -14.20 -21.69
C HIS A 327 11.60 -14.53 -20.68
N ILE A 328 11.33 -14.32 -19.37
CA ILE A 328 12.25 -14.69 -18.28
C ILE A 328 12.53 -16.19 -18.29
N SER A 329 11.50 -17.02 -18.48
CA SER A 329 11.69 -18.49 -18.58
C SER A 329 12.57 -18.85 -19.78
N ALA A 330 12.38 -18.23 -20.93
CA ALA A 330 13.24 -18.46 -22.10
C ALA A 330 14.71 -18.09 -21.84
N LEU A 331 14.97 -16.97 -21.16
CA LEU A 331 16.33 -16.57 -20.74
C LEU A 331 16.96 -17.57 -19.77
N ASN A 332 16.14 -18.27 -19.00
CA ASN A 332 16.53 -19.33 -18.05
C ASN A 332 16.58 -20.74 -18.67
N GLY A 333 16.70 -20.85 -20.00
CA GLY A 333 16.75 -22.14 -20.68
C GLY A 333 15.44 -22.93 -20.61
N GLY A 334 14.30 -22.25 -20.42
CA GLY A 334 12.97 -22.85 -20.33
C GLY A 334 12.55 -23.24 -18.91
N ALA A 335 13.38 -22.95 -17.90
CA ALA A 335 13.03 -23.22 -16.50
C ALA A 335 11.75 -22.47 -16.08
N PRO A 336 10.89 -23.09 -15.26
CA PRO A 336 9.61 -22.48 -14.90
C PRO A 336 9.77 -21.20 -14.09
N VAL A 337 8.89 -20.22 -14.36
CA VAL A 337 8.69 -19.01 -13.57
C VAL A 337 7.31 -19.10 -12.91
N GLU A 338 7.26 -18.96 -11.59
CA GLU A 338 6.02 -18.94 -10.84
C GLU A 338 5.53 -17.49 -10.66
N ILE A 339 4.27 -17.26 -11.02
CA ILE A 339 3.56 -16.01 -10.67
C ILE A 339 2.56 -16.34 -9.58
N SER A 340 2.68 -15.65 -8.45
CA SER A 340 1.80 -15.75 -7.30
C SER A 340 1.26 -14.39 -6.88
N GLY A 341 0.33 -14.39 -5.95
CA GLY A 341 -0.27 -13.21 -5.36
C GLY A 341 -1.00 -13.58 -4.07
N HIS A 342 -1.66 -12.61 -3.45
CA HIS A 342 -2.44 -12.83 -2.23
C HIS A 342 -3.74 -12.02 -2.25
N GLY A 343 -4.63 -12.27 -1.27
CA GLY A 343 -5.88 -11.53 -1.11
C GLY A 343 -6.85 -11.68 -2.27
N SER A 344 -7.39 -10.57 -2.78
CA SER A 344 -8.47 -10.55 -3.77
C SER A 344 -8.07 -11.14 -5.13
N ILE A 345 -6.80 -11.08 -5.52
CA ILE A 345 -6.35 -11.60 -6.83
C ILE A 345 -6.48 -13.14 -6.93
N LEU A 346 -6.38 -13.86 -5.82
CA LEU A 346 -6.53 -15.31 -5.78
C LEU A 346 -7.96 -15.78 -6.14
N LYS A 347 -8.94 -14.89 -6.01
CA LYS A 347 -10.36 -15.18 -6.32
C LYS A 347 -10.75 -14.72 -7.73
N ARG A 348 -9.82 -14.07 -8.47
CA ARG A 348 -10.10 -13.60 -9.83
C ARG A 348 -9.76 -14.66 -10.85
N ASN A 349 -10.70 -14.90 -11.75
CA ASN A 349 -10.43 -15.72 -12.91
C ASN A 349 -9.59 -14.92 -13.94
N LEU A 350 -8.43 -15.45 -14.29
CA LEU A 350 -7.48 -14.89 -15.26
C LEU A 350 -7.34 -15.82 -16.47
N HIS A 351 -8.41 -16.54 -16.80
CA HIS A 351 -8.44 -17.54 -17.87
C HIS A 351 -8.00 -16.93 -19.20
N GLU A 352 -8.39 -15.67 -19.48
CA GLU A 352 -8.01 -14.97 -20.71
C GLU A 352 -6.49 -14.81 -20.85
N ALA A 353 -5.77 -14.55 -19.74
CA ALA A 353 -4.31 -14.42 -19.77
C ALA A 353 -3.62 -15.77 -20.02
N VAL A 354 -4.13 -16.84 -19.42
CA VAL A 354 -3.64 -18.20 -19.64
C VAL A 354 -3.91 -18.65 -21.09
N ALA A 355 -5.12 -18.39 -21.61
CA ALA A 355 -5.47 -18.71 -22.99
C ALA A 355 -4.61 -17.95 -24.00
N ALA A 356 -4.36 -16.64 -23.78
CA ALA A 356 -3.49 -15.83 -24.62
C ALA A 356 -2.04 -16.34 -24.62
N LEU A 357 -1.49 -16.79 -23.48
CA LEU A 357 -0.17 -17.40 -23.43
C LEU A 357 -0.09 -18.71 -24.22
N ARG A 358 -1.08 -19.58 -24.07
CA ARG A 358 -1.15 -20.84 -24.83
C ARG A 358 -1.26 -20.58 -26.33
N GLU A 359 -2.05 -19.56 -26.72
CA GLU A 359 -2.13 -19.12 -28.11
C GLU A 359 -0.79 -18.60 -28.62
N ALA A 360 0.04 -18.00 -27.78
CA ALA A 360 1.40 -17.58 -28.09
C ALA A 360 2.43 -18.73 -28.09
N GLY A 361 2.01 -19.98 -27.82
CA GLY A 361 2.85 -21.17 -27.80
C GLY A 361 3.65 -21.37 -26.51
N VAL A 362 3.20 -20.76 -25.41
CA VAL A 362 3.83 -20.85 -24.08
C VAL A 362 3.11 -21.91 -23.25
N HIS A 363 3.86 -22.75 -22.55
CA HIS A 363 3.29 -23.68 -21.58
C HIS A 363 2.95 -22.92 -20.29
N CYS A 364 1.66 -22.92 -19.95
CA CYS A 364 1.17 -22.32 -18.70
C CYS A 364 0.27 -23.31 -17.98
N SER A 365 0.63 -23.63 -16.74
CA SER A 365 -0.17 -24.50 -15.87
C SER A 365 -0.53 -23.75 -14.57
N ALA A 366 -1.63 -24.17 -13.96
CA ALA A 366 -2.15 -23.64 -12.71
C ALA A 366 -2.74 -24.80 -11.90
N ARG A 367 -2.83 -24.63 -10.57
CA ARG A 367 -3.48 -25.63 -9.70
C ARG A 367 -4.98 -25.73 -10.02
N GLU A 368 -5.60 -24.59 -10.27
CA GLU A 368 -6.98 -24.45 -10.74
C GLU A 368 -6.94 -23.55 -11.99
N GLU A 369 -7.62 -23.97 -13.06
CA GLU A 369 -7.57 -23.30 -14.36
C GLU A 369 -8.02 -21.84 -14.27
N GLY A 370 -7.11 -20.94 -14.67
CA GLY A 370 -7.34 -19.49 -14.64
C GLY A 370 -7.11 -18.81 -13.27
N TYR A 371 -6.70 -19.54 -12.23
CA TYR A 371 -6.42 -18.96 -10.91
C TYR A 371 -4.94 -19.09 -10.53
N LEU A 372 -4.43 -18.07 -9.83
CA LEU A 372 -3.05 -18.09 -9.31
C LEU A 372 -2.86 -19.21 -8.27
N PRO A 373 -1.63 -19.78 -8.13
CA PRO A 373 -0.40 -19.41 -8.84
C PRO A 373 -0.32 -20.01 -10.25
N PHE A 374 0.34 -19.26 -11.17
CA PHE A 374 0.69 -19.75 -12.50
C PHE A 374 2.13 -20.24 -12.54
N ARG A 375 2.37 -21.34 -13.24
CA ARG A 375 3.68 -21.84 -13.59
C ARG A 375 3.86 -21.75 -15.10
N ILE A 376 4.78 -20.89 -15.53
CA ILE A 376 5.01 -20.53 -16.92
C ILE A 376 6.36 -21.08 -17.36
N GLU A 377 6.37 -21.87 -18.43
CA GLU A 377 7.55 -22.56 -18.93
C GLU A 377 7.76 -22.28 -20.42
N GLY A 378 9.00 -21.92 -20.76
CA GLY A 378 9.38 -21.57 -22.15
C GLY A 378 8.95 -20.17 -22.57
N GLY A 379 9.39 -19.76 -23.76
CA GLY A 379 9.12 -18.44 -24.34
C GLY A 379 7.99 -18.45 -25.37
N ILE A 380 7.58 -17.25 -25.80
CA ILE A 380 6.66 -17.06 -26.92
C ILE A 380 7.32 -17.58 -28.20
N THR A 381 6.69 -18.54 -28.86
CA THR A 381 7.21 -19.22 -30.06
C THR A 381 6.48 -18.85 -31.34
N ARG A 382 5.23 -18.41 -31.24
CA ARG A 382 4.43 -18.02 -32.41
C ARG A 382 4.72 -16.58 -32.83
N ARG A 383 4.74 -16.37 -34.15
CA ARG A 383 4.94 -15.04 -34.78
C ARG A 383 3.63 -14.32 -35.06
N GLU A 384 2.56 -15.06 -35.21
CA GLU A 384 1.20 -14.55 -35.34
C GLU A 384 0.39 -15.04 -34.15
N ILE A 385 -0.10 -14.10 -33.36
CA ILE A 385 -0.83 -14.35 -32.12
C ILE A 385 -2.17 -13.63 -32.25
N ALA A 386 -3.28 -14.35 -31.96
CA ALA A 386 -4.61 -13.77 -32.05
C ALA A 386 -5.45 -14.18 -30.83
N PHE A 387 -6.00 -13.20 -30.12
CA PHE A 387 -6.94 -13.45 -29.01
C PHE A 387 -7.92 -12.31 -28.83
N SER A 388 -9.00 -12.56 -28.08
CA SER A 388 -10.00 -11.55 -27.76
C SER A 388 -9.50 -10.60 -26.65
N GLY A 389 -9.63 -9.29 -26.87
CA GLY A 389 -9.39 -8.23 -25.88
C GLY A 389 -10.64 -7.83 -25.09
N ARG A 390 -11.72 -8.59 -25.20
CA ARG A 390 -13.03 -8.27 -24.62
C ARG A 390 -12.99 -8.20 -23.09
N GLU A 391 -12.34 -9.16 -22.44
CA GLU A 391 -12.30 -9.21 -20.98
C GLU A 391 -11.32 -8.21 -20.40
N SER A 392 -10.11 -8.05 -20.99
CA SER A 392 -9.10 -7.18 -20.43
C SER A 392 -8.09 -6.65 -21.44
N SER A 393 -7.98 -5.31 -21.54
CA SER A 393 -6.86 -4.63 -22.22
C SER A 393 -5.52 -4.81 -21.50
N GLN A 394 -5.52 -5.28 -20.25
CA GLN A 394 -4.31 -5.43 -19.44
C GLN A 394 -3.44 -6.59 -19.96
N THR A 395 -4.07 -7.70 -20.36
CA THR A 395 -3.38 -8.84 -20.99
C THR A 395 -2.72 -8.41 -22.30
N VAL A 396 -3.45 -7.65 -23.14
CA VAL A 396 -2.90 -7.06 -24.37
C VAL A 396 -1.69 -6.18 -24.06
N SER A 397 -1.80 -5.33 -23.02
CA SER A 397 -0.69 -4.46 -22.56
C SER A 397 0.55 -5.27 -22.16
N GLY A 398 0.38 -6.40 -21.47
CA GLY A 398 1.48 -7.29 -21.11
C GLY A 398 2.20 -7.86 -22.34
N PHE A 399 1.44 -8.30 -23.33
CA PHE A 399 2.04 -8.74 -24.61
C PHE A 399 2.78 -7.59 -25.31
N LEU A 400 2.18 -6.40 -25.43
CA LEU A 400 2.82 -5.25 -26.06
C LEU A 400 4.13 -4.84 -25.36
N MET A 401 4.24 -5.04 -24.06
CA MET A 401 5.48 -4.79 -23.31
C MET A 401 6.52 -5.91 -23.49
N THR A 402 6.11 -7.13 -23.82
CA THR A 402 7.00 -8.29 -23.92
C THR A 402 7.47 -8.55 -25.35
N LEU A 403 6.57 -8.45 -26.35
CA LEU A 403 6.86 -8.80 -27.74
C LEU A 403 8.06 -8.06 -28.35
N PRO A 404 8.34 -6.76 -28.03
CA PRO A 404 9.52 -6.06 -28.52
C PRO A 404 10.86 -6.72 -28.16
N LEU A 405 10.89 -7.49 -27.07
CA LEU A 405 12.08 -8.19 -26.56
C LEU A 405 12.42 -9.47 -27.32
N LEU A 406 11.49 -9.98 -28.12
CA LEU A 406 11.68 -11.22 -28.86
C LEU A 406 12.70 -11.04 -30.00
N GLN A 407 13.31 -12.16 -30.44
CA GLN A 407 14.31 -12.14 -31.52
C GLN A 407 13.72 -11.72 -32.88
N ASP A 408 12.47 -12.12 -33.17
CA ASP A 408 11.83 -11.89 -34.45
C ASP A 408 10.60 -10.99 -34.29
N ALA A 409 10.22 -10.35 -35.40
CA ALA A 409 9.00 -9.57 -35.46
C ALA A 409 7.77 -10.45 -35.25
N THR A 410 6.78 -9.88 -34.59
CA THR A 410 5.53 -10.57 -34.19
C THR A 410 4.33 -9.71 -34.59
N VAL A 411 3.26 -10.35 -35.05
CA VAL A 411 1.96 -9.73 -35.31
C VAL A 411 0.99 -10.18 -34.22
N LEU A 412 0.44 -9.20 -33.50
CA LEU A 412 -0.57 -9.42 -32.48
C LEU A 412 -1.91 -8.90 -32.98
N THR A 413 -2.87 -9.79 -33.17
CA THR A 413 -4.25 -9.46 -33.55
C THR A 413 -5.15 -9.53 -32.30
N VAL A 414 -5.78 -8.41 -31.97
CA VAL A 414 -6.72 -8.31 -30.86
C VAL A 414 -8.13 -8.11 -31.43
N THR A 415 -8.99 -9.08 -31.25
CA THR A 415 -10.43 -8.98 -31.60
C THR A 415 -11.21 -8.41 -30.42
N GLU A 416 -12.31 -7.73 -30.68
CA GLU A 416 -13.19 -7.14 -29.65
C GLU A 416 -12.41 -6.32 -28.58
N PRO A 417 -11.51 -5.38 -28.98
CA PRO A 417 -10.68 -4.68 -28.03
C PRO A 417 -11.51 -3.83 -27.06
N SER A 418 -11.22 -3.92 -25.77
CA SER A 418 -11.90 -3.16 -24.71
C SER A 418 -10.94 -2.21 -24.03
N SER A 419 -11.48 -1.19 -23.32
CA SER A 419 -10.69 -0.21 -22.56
C SER A 419 -9.50 0.36 -23.39
N ILE A 420 -9.77 0.77 -24.61
CA ILE A 420 -8.80 1.25 -25.61
C ILE A 420 -7.89 2.36 -25.06
N PRO A 421 -8.38 3.36 -24.26
CA PRO A 421 -7.50 4.37 -23.70
C PRO A 421 -6.33 3.81 -22.90
N TYR A 422 -6.51 2.68 -22.21
CA TYR A 422 -5.42 2.01 -21.47
C TYR A 422 -4.43 1.27 -22.36
N LEU A 423 -4.83 0.86 -23.59
CA LEU A 423 -3.89 0.40 -24.61
C LEU A 423 -3.04 1.57 -25.13
N GLU A 424 -3.65 2.72 -25.39
CA GLU A 424 -2.94 3.95 -25.78
C GLU A 424 -1.95 4.38 -24.70
N LEU A 425 -2.34 4.28 -23.41
CA LEU A 425 -1.46 4.54 -22.28
C LEU A 425 -0.21 3.62 -22.32
N THR A 426 -0.40 2.34 -22.66
CA THR A 426 0.71 1.40 -22.83
C THR A 426 1.59 1.79 -24.00
N LEU A 427 1.01 2.13 -25.15
CA LEU A 427 1.75 2.58 -26.35
C LEU A 427 2.56 3.85 -26.07
N ARG A 428 1.98 4.82 -25.35
CA ARG A 428 2.67 6.04 -24.93
C ARG A 428 3.85 5.71 -24.00
N THR A 429 3.67 4.78 -23.06
CA THR A 429 4.77 4.33 -22.19
C THR A 429 5.88 3.68 -23.01
N LEU A 430 5.56 2.75 -23.92
CA LEU A 430 6.52 2.09 -24.80
C LEU A 430 7.32 3.10 -25.62
N THR A 431 6.64 4.05 -26.27
CA THR A 431 7.27 5.11 -27.05
C THR A 431 8.23 5.95 -26.18
N ARG A 432 7.83 6.28 -24.96
CA ARG A 432 8.67 7.05 -24.03
C ARG A 432 9.97 6.32 -23.68
N PHE A 433 9.90 5.00 -23.56
CA PHE A 433 11.07 4.14 -23.32
C PHE A 433 11.76 3.65 -24.62
N GLY A 434 11.49 4.29 -25.75
CA GLY A 434 12.20 4.07 -27.02
C GLY A 434 11.71 2.90 -27.84
N VAL A 435 10.64 2.21 -27.44
CA VAL A 435 10.05 1.08 -28.15
C VAL A 435 9.07 1.60 -29.22
N ARG A 436 9.12 1.00 -30.41
CA ARG A 436 8.29 1.36 -31.57
C ARG A 436 7.53 0.15 -32.09
N LEU A 437 6.29 0.37 -32.47
CA LEU A 437 5.44 -0.61 -33.14
C LEU A 437 4.42 0.10 -34.03
N ASN A 438 3.87 -0.63 -35.01
CA ASN A 438 2.79 -0.13 -35.84
C ASN A 438 1.46 -0.70 -35.34
N ARG A 439 0.40 0.10 -35.52
CA ARG A 439 -0.96 -0.27 -35.14
C ARG A 439 -1.91 0.07 -36.26
N GLU A 440 -2.80 -0.88 -36.58
CA GLU A 440 -3.90 -0.72 -37.52
C GLU A 440 -5.21 -1.09 -36.82
N ALA A 441 -6.22 -0.22 -36.89
CA ALA A 441 -7.54 -0.46 -36.32
C ALA A 441 -8.58 -0.68 -37.41
N PHE A 442 -9.43 -1.69 -37.25
CA PHE A 442 -10.47 -2.08 -38.19
C PHE A 442 -11.83 -1.88 -37.56
N TYR A 443 -12.79 -1.37 -38.31
CA TYR A 443 -14.13 -1.02 -37.84
C TYR A 443 -15.20 -1.70 -38.68
N ASP A 444 -16.12 -2.40 -38.06
CA ASP A 444 -17.25 -3.07 -38.72
C ASP A 444 -18.49 -2.15 -38.69
N GLY A 445 -18.45 -0.98 -39.33
CA GLY A 445 -19.58 -0.08 -39.35
C GLY A 445 -19.22 1.41 -39.43
N VAL A 446 -20.13 2.29 -38.96
CA VAL A 446 -20.05 3.74 -39.16
C VAL A 446 -18.84 4.35 -38.43
N CYS A 447 -18.21 5.29 -39.11
CA CYS A 447 -17.08 6.09 -38.64
C CYS A 447 -17.30 6.62 -37.20
N GLY A 448 -16.38 6.35 -36.26
CA GLY A 448 -16.41 6.86 -34.89
C GLY A 448 -16.78 5.84 -33.81
N GLY A 449 -17.00 4.57 -34.16
CA GLY A 449 -17.26 3.48 -33.20
C GLY A 449 -16.00 2.88 -32.58
N THR A 450 -16.20 1.93 -31.66
CA THR A 450 -15.13 1.08 -31.15
C THR A 450 -14.63 0.15 -32.27
N PRO A 451 -13.29 0.01 -32.49
CA PRO A 451 -12.79 -0.93 -33.49
C PRO A 451 -13.17 -2.37 -33.12
N SER A 452 -13.55 -3.15 -34.14
CA SER A 452 -13.83 -4.59 -33.97
C SER A 452 -12.56 -5.41 -33.83
N LYS A 453 -11.44 -4.89 -34.38
CA LYS A 453 -10.14 -5.54 -34.34
C LYS A 453 -9.02 -4.49 -34.39
N ILE A 454 -7.94 -4.77 -33.64
CA ILE A 454 -6.67 -4.02 -33.73
C ILE A 454 -5.55 -5.01 -34.04
N VAL A 455 -4.71 -4.65 -35.00
CA VAL A 455 -3.51 -5.41 -35.36
C VAL A 455 -2.29 -4.59 -34.97
N PHE A 456 -1.39 -5.19 -34.19
CA PHE A 456 -0.10 -4.61 -33.84
C PHE A 456 1.01 -5.37 -34.54
N SER A 457 1.82 -4.65 -35.33
CA SER A 457 3.06 -5.17 -35.93
C SER A 457 4.23 -4.73 -35.07
N VAL A 458 4.85 -5.68 -34.35
CA VAL A 458 5.86 -5.42 -33.35
C VAL A 458 7.22 -5.94 -33.85
N PRO A 459 8.15 -5.05 -34.25
CA PRO A 459 9.51 -5.44 -34.56
C PRO A 459 10.19 -6.06 -33.33
N GLY A 460 10.95 -7.13 -33.53
CA GLY A 460 11.72 -7.76 -32.45
C GLY A 460 13.06 -7.06 -32.21
N ARG A 461 13.84 -7.58 -31.23
CA ARG A 461 15.18 -7.09 -30.83
C ARG A 461 15.22 -5.62 -30.46
N GLN A 462 14.15 -5.12 -29.85
CA GLN A 462 14.13 -3.74 -29.37
C GLN A 462 14.64 -3.66 -27.93
N GLU A 463 15.35 -2.60 -27.66
CA GLU A 463 15.87 -2.28 -26.33
C GLU A 463 15.05 -1.15 -25.72
N TYR A 464 14.64 -1.33 -24.48
CA TYR A 464 14.10 -0.25 -23.66
C TYR A 464 15.20 0.72 -23.28
N ARG A 465 14.95 2.01 -23.35
CA ARG A 465 15.90 3.06 -22.99
C ARG A 465 15.46 3.76 -21.70
N PRO A 466 16.39 4.04 -20.79
CA PRO A 466 16.08 4.82 -19.58
C PRO A 466 15.39 6.13 -19.92
N SER A 467 14.43 6.52 -19.08
CA SER A 467 13.62 7.71 -19.36
C SER A 467 13.14 8.39 -18.07
N ASP A 468 13.10 9.73 -18.13
CA ASP A 468 12.47 10.54 -17.10
C ASP A 468 10.98 10.66 -17.41
N VAL A 469 10.14 10.23 -16.46
CA VAL A 469 8.68 10.20 -16.59
C VAL A 469 8.04 10.98 -15.44
N PHE A 470 7.17 11.92 -15.76
CA PHE A 470 6.27 12.50 -14.78
C PHE A 470 5.01 11.62 -14.69
N LEU A 471 4.76 11.08 -13.50
CA LEU A 471 3.57 10.27 -13.22
C LEU A 471 2.37 11.21 -13.04
N GLU A 472 1.49 11.25 -14.03
CA GLU A 472 0.28 12.10 -13.97
C GLU A 472 -0.66 11.69 -12.85
N ALA A 473 -1.44 12.64 -12.32
CA ALA A 473 -2.44 12.42 -11.28
C ALA A 473 -3.51 11.40 -11.72
N ASP A 474 -4.05 10.65 -10.75
CA ASP A 474 -5.02 9.58 -10.99
C ASP A 474 -6.43 10.13 -11.17
N TRP A 475 -6.97 10.06 -12.37
CA TRP A 475 -8.33 10.49 -12.67
C TRP A 475 -9.42 9.68 -11.98
N SER A 476 -9.17 8.39 -11.75
CA SER A 476 -10.10 7.56 -10.96
C SER A 476 -10.21 8.09 -9.52
N SER A 477 -9.08 8.46 -8.92
CA SER A 477 -9.02 9.05 -7.57
C SER A 477 -9.60 10.46 -7.53
N ALA A 478 -9.32 11.26 -8.54
CA ALA A 478 -9.86 12.62 -8.68
C ALA A 478 -11.39 12.64 -8.76
N ALA A 479 -12.00 11.64 -9.40
CA ALA A 479 -13.45 11.54 -9.58
C ALA A 479 -14.22 11.53 -8.25
N TYR A 480 -13.67 10.93 -7.18
CA TYR A 480 -14.30 10.92 -5.85
C TYR A 480 -14.45 12.33 -5.29
N PHE A 481 -13.40 13.13 -5.39
CA PHE A 481 -13.39 14.51 -4.92
C PHE A 481 -14.21 15.41 -5.83
N ALA A 482 -14.15 15.21 -7.15
CA ALA A 482 -14.95 15.98 -8.12
C ALA A 482 -16.45 15.80 -7.86
N VAL A 483 -16.90 14.55 -7.64
CA VAL A 483 -18.30 14.26 -7.30
C VAL A 483 -18.65 14.80 -5.91
N ALA A 484 -17.78 14.60 -4.90
CA ALA A 484 -18.02 15.15 -3.56
C ALA A 484 -18.19 16.68 -3.60
N GLY A 485 -17.32 17.40 -4.33
CA GLY A 485 -17.41 18.85 -4.50
C GLY A 485 -18.66 19.31 -5.23
N ALA A 486 -19.04 18.63 -6.32
CA ALA A 486 -20.26 18.93 -7.07
C ALA A 486 -21.52 18.74 -6.21
N VAL A 487 -21.62 17.61 -5.49
CA VAL A 487 -22.77 17.33 -4.62
C VAL A 487 -22.79 18.31 -3.44
N ALA A 488 -21.65 18.54 -2.76
CA ALA A 488 -21.57 19.46 -1.63
C ALA A 488 -21.98 20.89 -2.02
N SER A 489 -21.51 21.38 -3.17
CA SER A 489 -21.84 22.72 -3.64
C SER A 489 -23.31 22.83 -4.09
N SER A 490 -23.88 21.79 -4.70
CA SER A 490 -25.30 21.75 -5.07
C SER A 490 -26.22 21.81 -3.84
N LEU A 491 -25.74 21.26 -2.70
CA LEU A 491 -26.44 21.31 -1.41
C LEU A 491 -26.13 22.58 -0.59
N GLY A 492 -25.34 23.50 -1.14
CA GLY A 492 -24.97 24.76 -0.46
C GLY A 492 -24.01 24.56 0.73
N ARG A 493 -23.27 23.42 0.79
CA ARG A 493 -22.32 23.12 1.88
C ARG A 493 -20.92 23.69 1.63
N THR A 494 -20.52 23.84 0.36
CA THR A 494 -19.24 24.41 -0.08
C THR A 494 -19.44 25.22 -1.36
N GLU A 495 -18.45 26.03 -1.76
CA GLU A 495 -18.41 26.72 -3.05
C GLU A 495 -17.98 25.79 -4.21
N GLY A 496 -17.57 24.58 -3.92
CA GLY A 496 -17.06 23.61 -4.88
C GLY A 496 -15.70 23.07 -4.46
N ILE A 497 -14.99 22.43 -5.40
CA ILE A 497 -13.66 21.88 -5.19
C ILE A 497 -12.74 22.17 -6.37
N THR A 498 -11.45 22.40 -6.08
CA THR A 498 -10.38 22.52 -7.08
C THR A 498 -9.44 21.32 -7.01
N LEU A 499 -9.37 20.54 -8.09
CA LEU A 499 -8.39 19.49 -8.31
C LEU A 499 -7.12 20.12 -8.85
N ARG A 500 -5.99 19.98 -8.13
CA ARG A 500 -4.70 20.60 -8.52
C ARG A 500 -3.85 19.67 -9.36
N ASN A 501 -3.05 20.27 -10.24
CA ASN A 501 -1.99 19.60 -11.01
C ASN A 501 -2.50 18.44 -11.86
N MET A 502 -3.71 18.55 -12.39
CA MET A 502 -4.29 17.57 -13.30
C MET A 502 -3.74 17.74 -14.72
N ARG A 503 -3.60 16.64 -15.44
CA ARG A 503 -3.32 16.69 -16.87
C ARG A 503 -4.63 16.53 -17.63
N LEU A 504 -4.98 17.49 -18.46
CA LEU A 504 -5.97 17.32 -19.52
C LEU A 504 -5.33 16.56 -20.70
N ASP A 505 -6.12 16.01 -21.57
CA ASP A 505 -5.69 15.06 -22.62
C ASP A 505 -5.01 13.81 -22.06
N SER A 506 -5.39 13.44 -20.84
CA SER A 506 -4.97 12.20 -20.24
C SER A 506 -5.53 11.00 -21.01
N LEU A 507 -4.71 9.95 -21.17
CA LEU A 507 -5.19 8.68 -21.70
C LEU A 507 -5.88 7.82 -20.64
N GLN A 508 -6.10 8.34 -19.44
CA GLN A 508 -6.93 7.69 -18.43
C GLN A 508 -8.40 7.92 -18.78
N ALA A 509 -9.12 6.83 -19.08
CA ALA A 509 -10.51 6.91 -19.50
C ALA A 509 -11.43 7.61 -18.50
N ASP A 510 -11.03 7.63 -17.23
CA ASP A 510 -11.79 8.18 -16.12
C ASP A 510 -11.81 9.73 -16.10
N GLU A 511 -11.02 10.41 -16.96
CA GLU A 511 -11.16 11.85 -17.24
C GLU A 511 -12.59 12.21 -17.70
N LYS A 512 -13.31 11.23 -18.28
CA LYS A 512 -14.72 11.36 -18.69
C LYS A 512 -15.65 11.86 -17.57
N ILE A 513 -15.22 11.75 -16.31
CA ILE A 513 -15.99 12.32 -15.17
C ILE A 513 -16.30 13.80 -15.35
N LEU A 514 -15.43 14.58 -15.99
CA LEU A 514 -15.64 16.00 -16.23
C LEU A 514 -16.81 16.25 -17.17
N ASP A 515 -16.95 15.46 -18.24
CA ASP A 515 -18.05 15.57 -19.18
C ASP A 515 -19.37 15.13 -18.55
N ILE A 516 -19.32 14.08 -17.72
CA ILE A 516 -20.48 13.61 -16.96
C ILE A 516 -20.96 14.71 -16.01
N LEU A 517 -20.07 15.34 -15.26
CA LEU A 517 -20.40 16.44 -14.35
C LEU A 517 -21.00 17.64 -15.11
N ARG A 518 -20.43 18.01 -16.26
CA ARG A 518 -21.03 19.05 -17.12
C ARG A 518 -22.44 18.68 -17.58
N SER A 519 -22.65 17.42 -17.97
CA SER A 519 -23.98 16.94 -18.40
C SER A 519 -25.00 16.96 -17.25
N CYS A 520 -24.56 16.79 -16.01
CA CYS A 520 -25.40 16.92 -14.82
C CYS A 520 -25.71 18.38 -14.47
N GLY A 521 -25.08 19.36 -15.13
CA GLY A 521 -25.26 20.78 -14.87
C GLY A 521 -24.29 21.37 -13.86
N ALA A 522 -23.21 20.66 -13.50
CA ALA A 522 -22.10 21.24 -12.77
C ALA A 522 -21.23 22.12 -13.68
N ASP A 523 -20.71 23.21 -13.14
CA ASP A 523 -19.72 24.04 -13.81
C ASP A 523 -18.34 23.44 -13.60
N VAL A 524 -17.64 23.22 -14.69
CA VAL A 524 -16.25 22.70 -14.69
C VAL A 524 -15.37 23.71 -15.40
N SER A 525 -14.58 24.44 -14.63
CA SER A 525 -13.62 25.42 -15.14
C SER A 525 -12.19 24.90 -15.04
N VAL A 526 -11.34 25.35 -15.95
CA VAL A 526 -9.95 24.94 -16.07
C VAL A 526 -9.06 26.19 -16.04
N ALA A 527 -8.02 26.16 -15.23
CA ALA A 527 -7.02 27.21 -15.15
C ALA A 527 -5.61 26.58 -15.13
N PRO A 528 -4.58 27.23 -15.70
CA PRO A 528 -3.20 26.78 -15.57
C PRO A 528 -2.82 26.59 -14.10
N ALA A 529 -2.08 25.53 -13.79
CA ALA A 529 -1.54 25.35 -12.44
C ALA A 529 -0.52 26.45 -12.12
N ASP A 530 -0.46 26.88 -10.84
CA ASP A 530 0.40 27.98 -10.41
C ASP A 530 1.88 27.69 -10.67
N ALA A 531 2.54 28.58 -11.41
CA ALA A 531 3.96 28.45 -11.76
C ALA A 531 4.87 28.42 -10.51
N SER A 532 4.51 29.16 -9.46
CA SER A 532 5.26 29.21 -8.20
C SER A 532 5.19 27.94 -7.37
N ALA A 533 4.14 27.12 -7.56
CA ALA A 533 3.94 25.87 -6.85
C ALA A 533 4.41 24.65 -7.63
N ARG A 534 4.90 24.83 -8.87
CA ARG A 534 5.19 23.71 -9.78
C ARG A 534 6.52 23.01 -9.50
N GLY A 535 7.55 23.71 -9.00
CA GLY A 535 8.90 23.14 -8.95
C GLY A 535 9.31 22.59 -10.32
N ASP A 536 9.78 21.34 -10.36
CA ASP A 536 10.16 20.61 -11.58
C ASP A 536 8.97 19.95 -12.33
N MET A 537 7.72 20.32 -12.01
CA MET A 537 6.52 19.75 -12.66
C MET A 537 6.37 20.26 -14.10
N PRO A 538 5.74 19.45 -15.01
CA PRO A 538 5.44 19.87 -16.37
C PRO A 538 4.60 21.15 -16.46
N GLY A 539 4.87 21.97 -17.46
CA GLY A 539 4.19 23.25 -17.67
C GLY A 539 2.73 23.14 -18.17
N ASP A 540 2.31 21.95 -18.58
CA ASP A 540 0.98 21.65 -19.13
C ASP A 540 -0.07 21.21 -18.09
N LEU A 541 0.28 21.22 -16.80
CA LEU A 541 -0.64 20.88 -15.73
C LEU A 541 -1.68 21.97 -15.49
N GLN A 542 -2.89 21.55 -15.09
CA GLN A 542 -4.05 22.40 -14.91
C GLN A 542 -4.64 22.24 -13.50
N ASN A 543 -5.30 23.28 -13.01
CA ASN A 543 -6.21 23.25 -11.89
C ASN A 543 -7.63 23.19 -12.43
N ILE A 544 -8.43 22.25 -11.94
CA ILE A 544 -9.80 22.02 -12.42
C ILE A 544 -10.76 22.28 -11.27
N SER A 545 -11.59 23.31 -11.41
CA SER A 545 -12.60 23.63 -10.40
C SER A 545 -13.96 23.09 -10.82
N VAL A 546 -14.62 22.40 -9.88
CA VAL A 546 -15.94 21.81 -10.04
C VAL A 546 -16.89 22.42 -9.01
N THR A 547 -17.99 23.01 -9.46
CA THR A 547 -19.01 23.60 -8.61
C THR A 547 -20.42 23.39 -9.20
N ALA A 548 -21.43 23.39 -8.35
CA ALA A 548 -22.84 23.37 -8.73
C ALA A 548 -23.64 24.28 -7.81
N THR A 549 -23.05 25.39 -7.33
CA THR A 549 -23.64 26.30 -6.36
C THR A 549 -24.97 26.87 -6.84
N GLY A 550 -26.01 26.74 -6.00
CA GLY A 550 -27.36 27.20 -6.30
C GLY A 550 -28.10 26.43 -7.38
N ARG A 551 -27.58 25.25 -7.79
CA ARG A 551 -28.20 24.39 -8.82
C ARG A 551 -28.47 23.00 -8.26
N ARG A 552 -29.55 22.39 -8.78
CA ARG A 552 -29.78 20.96 -8.62
C ARG A 552 -29.08 20.20 -9.75
N LEU A 553 -28.37 19.15 -9.40
CA LEU A 553 -27.77 18.25 -10.38
C LEU A 553 -28.90 17.47 -11.07
N LYS A 554 -28.77 17.26 -12.38
CA LYS A 554 -29.74 16.53 -13.22
C LYS A 554 -29.25 15.14 -13.52
N ALA A 555 -30.19 14.22 -13.70
CA ALA A 555 -29.89 12.87 -14.17
C ALA A 555 -29.13 12.91 -15.51
N PHE A 556 -28.29 11.92 -15.72
CA PHE A 556 -27.41 11.79 -16.88
C PHE A 556 -27.48 10.41 -17.51
N GLU A 557 -27.05 10.33 -18.76
CA GLU A 557 -26.80 9.07 -19.45
C GLU A 557 -25.33 8.96 -19.83
N VAL A 558 -24.74 7.80 -19.60
CA VAL A 558 -23.34 7.55 -19.93
C VAL A 558 -23.09 6.09 -20.32
N ASP A 559 -22.26 5.88 -21.33
CA ASP A 559 -21.60 4.61 -21.58
C ASP A 559 -20.26 4.61 -20.85
N ALA A 560 -20.16 3.79 -19.80
CA ALA A 560 -18.97 3.60 -18.97
C ALA A 560 -18.20 2.32 -19.30
N THR A 561 -18.45 1.69 -20.44
CA THR A 561 -17.75 0.47 -20.90
C THR A 561 -16.23 0.63 -20.88
N HIS A 562 -15.73 1.82 -21.24
CA HIS A 562 -14.29 2.12 -21.26
C HIS A 562 -13.74 2.70 -19.96
N CYS A 563 -14.60 3.16 -19.03
CA CYS A 563 -14.24 3.70 -17.73
C CYS A 563 -15.00 2.99 -16.58
N PRO A 564 -14.92 1.64 -16.48
CA PRO A 564 -15.71 0.86 -15.52
C PRO A 564 -15.36 1.19 -14.06
N ASP A 565 -14.23 1.83 -13.83
CA ASP A 565 -13.78 2.21 -12.49
C ASP A 565 -14.53 3.42 -11.93
N LEU A 566 -15.25 4.16 -12.77
CA LEU A 566 -16.13 5.25 -12.34
C LEU A 566 -17.49 4.76 -11.82
N PHE A 567 -17.95 3.55 -12.14
CA PHE A 567 -19.30 3.09 -11.76
C PHE A 567 -19.67 3.32 -10.30
N PRO A 568 -18.82 2.96 -9.30
CA PRO A 568 -19.18 3.17 -7.91
C PRO A 568 -19.43 4.64 -7.55
N ILE A 569 -18.57 5.54 -8.02
CA ILE A 569 -18.74 6.97 -7.73
C ILE A 569 -19.86 7.62 -8.57
N LEU A 570 -20.13 7.09 -9.77
CA LEU A 570 -21.28 7.51 -10.58
C LEU A 570 -22.61 7.14 -9.93
N ALA A 571 -22.68 6.03 -9.19
CA ALA A 571 -23.86 5.67 -8.39
C ALA A 571 -24.11 6.71 -7.28
N VAL A 572 -23.06 7.24 -6.65
CA VAL A 572 -23.18 8.36 -5.69
C VAL A 572 -23.70 9.60 -6.36
N LEU A 573 -23.11 10.01 -7.48
CA LEU A 573 -23.54 11.18 -8.24
C LEU A 573 -25.01 11.05 -8.64
N ALA A 574 -25.38 9.93 -9.24
CA ALA A 574 -26.74 9.66 -9.72
C ALA A 574 -27.80 9.68 -8.59
N ALA A 575 -27.43 9.16 -7.39
CA ALA A 575 -28.31 9.21 -6.23
C ALA A 575 -28.62 10.66 -5.76
N HIS A 576 -27.75 11.63 -6.10
CA HIS A 576 -27.93 13.04 -5.77
C HIS A 576 -28.46 13.90 -6.94
N CYS A 577 -28.78 13.28 -8.07
CA CYS A 577 -29.36 13.96 -9.23
C CYS A 577 -30.89 13.91 -9.23
N ASP A 578 -31.54 14.95 -9.75
CA ASP A 578 -32.98 14.93 -10.00
C ASP A 578 -33.30 14.05 -11.22
N GLY A 579 -34.08 12.99 -11.04
CA GLY A 579 -34.47 12.05 -12.09
C GLY A 579 -33.78 10.68 -11.99
N THR A 580 -33.77 9.93 -13.09
CA THR A 580 -33.14 8.60 -13.16
C THR A 580 -31.99 8.66 -14.14
N SER A 581 -30.78 8.41 -13.65
CA SER A 581 -29.57 8.30 -14.47
C SER A 581 -29.42 6.90 -15.02
N ARG A 582 -28.85 6.78 -16.24
CA ARG A 582 -28.61 5.52 -16.94
C ARG A 582 -27.10 5.36 -17.18
N ILE A 583 -26.52 4.26 -16.73
CA ILE A 583 -25.09 3.94 -16.84
C ILE A 583 -24.96 2.59 -17.56
N ALA A 584 -24.47 2.60 -18.79
CA ALA A 584 -24.24 1.39 -19.57
C ALA A 584 -22.84 0.81 -19.35
N GLY A 585 -22.64 -0.52 -19.55
CA GLY A 585 -21.37 -1.20 -19.39
C GLY A 585 -21.24 -2.03 -18.11
N VAL A 586 -22.36 -2.45 -17.52
CA VAL A 586 -22.42 -3.26 -16.29
C VAL A 586 -21.66 -4.58 -16.41
N GLY A 587 -21.67 -5.21 -17.59
CA GLY A 587 -20.94 -6.45 -17.84
C GLY A 587 -19.44 -6.37 -17.58
N ARG A 588 -18.86 -5.15 -17.56
CA ARG A 588 -17.45 -4.91 -17.22
C ARG A 588 -17.14 -5.00 -15.73
N LEU A 589 -18.14 -5.12 -14.86
CA LEU A 589 -18.02 -5.03 -13.41
C LEU A 589 -17.83 -6.36 -12.71
N THR A 590 -18.13 -7.49 -13.37
CA THR A 590 -18.23 -8.82 -12.75
C THR A 590 -16.88 -9.39 -12.32
N GLN A 591 -15.79 -9.02 -13.00
CA GLN A 591 -14.44 -9.57 -12.74
C GLN A 591 -13.47 -8.50 -12.23
N LYS A 592 -13.95 -7.65 -11.34
CA LYS A 592 -13.12 -6.64 -10.64
C LYS A 592 -12.67 -7.18 -9.26
N GLU A 593 -12.29 -6.31 -8.34
CA GLU A 593 -11.94 -6.65 -6.95
C GLU A 593 -13.08 -7.38 -6.23
N SER A 594 -14.30 -6.94 -6.52
CA SER A 594 -15.57 -7.57 -6.20
C SER A 594 -16.40 -7.69 -7.48
N ASN A 595 -17.55 -8.41 -7.44
CA ASN A 595 -18.59 -8.20 -8.45
C ASN A 595 -19.23 -6.84 -8.19
N ARG A 596 -18.65 -5.75 -8.76
CA ARG A 596 -19.07 -4.39 -8.48
C ARG A 596 -20.52 -4.10 -8.81
N ALA A 597 -21.10 -4.80 -9.79
CA ALA A 597 -22.52 -4.64 -10.12
C ALA A 597 -23.40 -5.05 -8.94
N GLU A 598 -23.15 -6.24 -8.39
CA GLU A 598 -23.88 -6.75 -7.23
C GLU A 598 -23.60 -5.96 -5.96
N THR A 599 -22.32 -5.58 -5.73
CA THR A 599 -21.93 -4.81 -4.54
C THR A 599 -22.53 -3.41 -4.55
N ILE A 600 -22.49 -2.68 -5.67
CA ILE A 600 -23.16 -1.38 -5.78
C ILE A 600 -24.66 -1.56 -5.51
N TYR A 601 -25.30 -2.55 -6.16
CA TYR A 601 -26.72 -2.79 -5.98
C TYR A 601 -27.09 -3.08 -4.53
N ALA A 602 -26.33 -3.94 -3.83
CA ALA A 602 -26.61 -4.32 -2.45
C ALA A 602 -26.33 -3.17 -1.45
N GLU A 603 -25.12 -2.64 -1.48
CA GLU A 603 -24.66 -1.71 -0.44
C GLU A 603 -25.32 -0.34 -0.55
N PHE A 604 -25.50 0.19 -1.77
CA PHE A 604 -26.20 1.47 -1.93
C PHE A 604 -27.70 1.38 -1.63
N ARG A 605 -28.33 0.24 -1.86
CA ARG A 605 -29.73 0.02 -1.43
C ARG A 605 -29.87 -0.02 0.08
N THR A 606 -28.87 -0.53 0.79
CA THR A 606 -28.80 -0.45 2.26
C THR A 606 -28.76 1.01 2.74
N LEU A 607 -28.23 1.93 1.93
CA LEU A 607 -28.29 3.37 2.19
C LEU A 607 -29.54 4.06 1.62
N GLY A 608 -30.52 3.31 1.12
CA GLY A 608 -31.79 3.85 0.59
C GLY A 608 -31.77 4.25 -0.89
N ALA A 609 -30.67 3.99 -1.62
CA ALA A 609 -30.60 4.28 -3.05
C ALA A 609 -31.59 3.40 -3.86
N ARG A 610 -32.23 3.98 -4.85
CA ARG A 610 -33.13 3.30 -5.79
C ARG A 610 -32.34 2.89 -7.03
N ILE A 611 -31.84 1.65 -7.05
CA ILE A 611 -31.04 1.09 -8.12
C ILE A 611 -31.78 -0.08 -8.77
N ASP A 612 -31.73 -0.14 -10.10
CA ASP A 612 -32.21 -1.25 -10.92
C ASP A 612 -31.14 -1.61 -11.97
N ILE A 613 -30.99 -2.89 -12.27
CA ILE A 613 -30.03 -3.39 -13.28
C ILE A 613 -30.83 -4.20 -14.30
N ARG A 614 -30.71 -3.79 -15.59
CA ARG A 614 -31.39 -4.44 -16.72
C ARG A 614 -30.39 -4.73 -17.82
N GLY A 615 -30.01 -5.97 -17.97
CA GLY A 615 -28.98 -6.37 -18.94
C GLY A 615 -27.64 -5.71 -18.65
N ASP A 616 -27.11 -4.93 -19.58
CA ASP A 616 -25.84 -4.23 -19.47
C ASP A 616 -25.96 -2.77 -18.92
N GLU A 617 -27.11 -2.43 -18.32
CA GLU A 617 -27.42 -1.08 -17.88
C GLU A 617 -27.83 -1.03 -16.41
N MET A 618 -27.31 -0.03 -15.70
CA MET A 618 -27.67 0.32 -14.33
C MET A 618 -28.48 1.64 -14.35
N PHE A 619 -29.62 1.63 -13.67
CA PHE A 619 -30.49 2.77 -13.50
C PHE A 619 -30.49 3.19 -12.04
N VAL A 620 -30.12 4.44 -11.76
CA VAL A 620 -30.10 5.00 -10.40
C VAL A 620 -31.03 6.20 -10.36
N THR A 621 -32.06 6.12 -9.54
CA THR A 621 -33.01 7.22 -9.35
C THR A 621 -32.62 8.05 -8.14
N GLY A 622 -32.47 9.34 -8.31
CA GLY A 622 -32.12 10.29 -7.26
C GLY A 622 -33.11 10.30 -6.11
N GLY A 623 -32.63 10.56 -4.93
CA GLY A 623 -33.41 10.62 -3.70
C GLY A 623 -32.54 10.69 -2.46
N PRO A 624 -33.14 10.92 -1.28
CA PRO A 624 -32.38 11.01 -0.05
C PRO A 624 -31.74 9.66 0.28
N LEU A 625 -30.47 9.70 0.64
CA LEU A 625 -29.76 8.58 1.26
C LEU A 625 -29.83 8.70 2.79
N HIS A 626 -29.73 7.59 3.49
CA HIS A 626 -29.61 7.51 4.94
C HIS A 626 -28.34 6.76 5.36
N GLY A 627 -27.95 6.86 6.63
CA GLY A 627 -26.85 6.10 7.18
C GLY A 627 -27.17 4.61 7.32
N GLY A 628 -26.15 3.82 7.61
CA GLY A 628 -26.30 2.37 7.81
C GLY A 628 -24.99 1.66 7.86
N ASP A 629 -25.06 0.35 8.13
CA ASP A 629 -23.92 -0.57 8.13
C ASP A 629 -23.76 -1.18 6.72
N VAL A 630 -22.60 -0.94 6.11
CA VAL A 630 -22.25 -1.36 4.74
C VAL A 630 -20.91 -2.06 4.70
N ARG A 631 -20.63 -2.78 3.60
CA ARG A 631 -19.42 -3.57 3.44
C ARG A 631 -18.58 -3.08 2.25
N SER A 632 -17.27 -3.06 2.45
CA SER A 632 -16.29 -2.73 1.42
C SER A 632 -16.10 -3.87 0.39
N HIS A 633 -16.38 -5.09 0.76
CA HIS A 633 -16.10 -6.31 -0.03
C HIS A 633 -14.62 -6.41 -0.46
N ASN A 634 -13.71 -5.83 0.33
CA ASN A 634 -12.29 -5.68 0.00
C ASN A 634 -12.05 -4.99 -1.36
N ASP A 635 -12.96 -4.10 -1.76
CA ASP A 635 -12.87 -3.28 -2.98
C ASP A 635 -12.75 -1.80 -2.62
N HIS A 636 -11.56 -1.24 -2.86
CA HIS A 636 -11.24 0.15 -2.54
C HIS A 636 -12.19 1.16 -3.18
N ARG A 637 -12.72 0.87 -4.39
CA ARG A 637 -13.64 1.78 -5.08
C ARG A 637 -15.02 1.77 -4.48
N ILE A 638 -15.49 0.60 -4.03
CA ILE A 638 -16.74 0.47 -3.26
C ILE A 638 -16.59 1.22 -1.95
N ALA A 639 -15.51 0.95 -1.18
CA ALA A 639 -15.24 1.61 0.09
C ALA A 639 -15.23 3.14 -0.04
N MET A 640 -14.43 3.69 -0.97
CA MET A 640 -14.33 5.14 -1.19
C MET A 640 -15.68 5.76 -1.61
N SER A 641 -16.47 5.07 -2.45
CA SER A 641 -17.78 5.57 -2.87
C SER A 641 -18.78 5.59 -1.73
N LEU A 642 -18.82 4.56 -0.88
CA LEU A 642 -19.70 4.51 0.29
C LEU A 642 -19.33 5.59 1.32
N ILE A 643 -18.03 5.87 1.50
CA ILE A 643 -17.54 6.97 2.33
C ILE A 643 -18.00 8.31 1.77
N VAL A 644 -17.88 8.54 0.45
CA VAL A 644 -18.37 9.78 -0.18
C VAL A 644 -19.89 9.89 -0.06
N ALA A 645 -20.65 8.83 -0.25
CA ALA A 645 -22.09 8.82 -0.02
C ALA A 645 -22.43 9.24 1.42
N GLY A 646 -21.68 8.73 2.39
CA GLY A 646 -21.85 9.03 3.82
C GLY A 646 -21.63 10.50 4.19
N LEU A 647 -20.91 11.30 3.38
CA LEU A 647 -20.75 12.74 3.59
C LEU A 647 -22.09 13.49 3.50
N PHE A 648 -23.09 12.90 2.84
CA PHE A 648 -24.35 13.54 2.49
C PHE A 648 -25.56 12.91 3.16
N THR A 649 -25.35 11.91 4.03
CA THR A 649 -26.41 11.26 4.82
C THR A 649 -26.62 11.97 6.16
N PRO A 650 -27.85 11.97 6.71
CA PRO A 650 -28.14 12.56 8.03
C PRO A 650 -27.55 11.72 9.18
N GLU A 651 -27.51 10.41 9.04
CA GLU A 651 -26.88 9.47 9.98
C GLU A 651 -25.56 8.96 9.41
N PRO A 652 -24.62 8.52 10.28
CA PRO A 652 -23.33 8.01 9.82
C PRO A 652 -23.46 6.71 9.01
N VAL A 653 -22.64 6.61 7.98
CA VAL A 653 -22.38 5.35 7.28
C VAL A 653 -21.23 4.64 7.98
N ARG A 654 -21.44 3.42 8.43
CA ARG A 654 -20.43 2.57 9.06
C ARG A 654 -19.96 1.51 8.07
N LEU A 655 -18.67 1.51 7.79
CA LEU A 655 -18.02 0.61 6.86
C LEU A 655 -17.23 -0.45 7.63
N ASP A 656 -17.32 -1.70 7.22
CA ASP A 656 -16.66 -2.84 7.85
C ASP A 656 -15.12 -2.76 7.80
N ASP A 657 -14.55 -2.30 6.68
CA ASP A 657 -13.11 -2.21 6.50
C ASP A 657 -12.73 -1.11 5.49
N VAL A 658 -11.78 -0.26 5.88
CA VAL A 658 -11.18 0.77 5.00
C VAL A 658 -9.76 0.45 4.54
N LYS A 659 -9.15 -0.64 5.03
CA LYS A 659 -7.78 -1.04 4.67
C LYS A 659 -7.63 -1.31 3.17
N CYS A 660 -8.68 -1.79 2.53
CA CYS A 660 -8.68 -2.02 1.09
C CYS A 660 -8.39 -0.75 0.25
N ILE A 661 -8.57 0.46 0.83
CA ILE A 661 -8.30 1.75 0.18
C ILE A 661 -6.80 1.93 -0.09
N ASP A 662 -5.93 1.37 0.75
CA ASP A 662 -4.47 1.43 0.62
C ASP A 662 -3.97 0.80 -0.68
N LYS A 663 -4.78 -0.02 -1.31
CA LYS A 663 -4.49 -0.61 -2.60
C LYS A 663 -4.21 0.42 -3.70
N SER A 664 -4.91 1.56 -3.67
CA SER A 664 -4.79 2.62 -4.67
C SER A 664 -4.63 4.03 -4.12
N PHE A 665 -5.13 4.32 -2.90
CA PHE A 665 -5.20 5.68 -2.38
C PHE A 665 -5.06 5.74 -0.84
N PRO A 666 -3.90 5.42 -0.26
CA PRO A 666 -3.71 5.38 1.20
C PRO A 666 -4.07 6.69 1.92
N SER A 667 -3.85 7.84 1.29
CA SER A 667 -4.15 9.16 1.88
C SER A 667 -5.60 9.63 1.69
N PHE A 668 -6.51 8.80 1.18
CA PHE A 668 -7.89 9.21 0.86
C PHE A 668 -8.64 9.77 2.07
N LEU A 669 -8.60 9.06 3.20
CA LEU A 669 -9.27 9.50 4.43
C LEU A 669 -8.65 10.77 4.99
N ASP A 670 -7.33 10.90 4.99
CA ASP A 670 -6.63 12.10 5.44
C ASP A 670 -7.00 13.31 4.60
N LEU A 671 -7.10 13.13 3.27
CA LEU A 671 -7.49 14.19 2.37
C LEU A 671 -8.95 14.60 2.53
N LEU A 672 -9.85 13.71 2.92
CA LEU A 672 -11.24 14.05 3.25
C LEU A 672 -11.37 14.74 4.62
N ALA A 673 -10.54 14.34 5.60
CA ALA A 673 -10.59 14.84 6.97
C ALA A 673 -10.02 16.27 7.12
N ARG A 674 -9.04 16.66 6.28
CA ARG A 674 -8.40 17.99 6.36
C ARG A 674 -9.37 19.07 5.92
N GLN A 675 -9.42 20.18 6.68
CA GLN A 675 -10.36 21.30 6.51
C GLN A 675 -9.75 22.48 5.72
N GLU A 676 -8.67 22.29 4.96
CA GLU A 676 -8.03 23.36 4.18
C GLU A 676 -8.52 23.47 2.74
#